data_177589f3889d6adbe1da84758c7f2be2
#
_entry.id   177589f3889d6adbe1da84758c7f2be2
#
_cell.length_a   1.000
_cell.length_b   1.000
_cell.length_c   1.000
_cell.angle_alpha   90.00
_cell.angle_beta   90.00
_cell.angle_gamma   90.00
#
_symmetry.space_group_name_H-M   'P 1'
#
loop_
_entity.id
_entity.type
_entity.pdbx_description
1 polymer ?
#
loop_
_entity_poly.entity_id
_entity_poly.type
_entity_poly.pdbx_seq_one_letter_code
_entity_poly.pdbx_strand_id
1 'polypeptide(L)'
;MAASQEQKVDYLLKKLGYSSSKTGIAEDSNLTGTKKAPFAEPIPSPLVVSSVNVWTFADKIPTDPSTADPFYVQDYPASSSGLQLTEDNTVADSRTFLCRTTYNDNTSDMLGDWIDTSYGADYIIEVYKGDPNSGGVKLSAAGSGSNDTWFFDYSSGVLNFNGTTVPSGVTSSNIYVVGYRYVGPKGIGDSQVTNVLYVTKDGRDANSGRRVSDAKATIKAAVSAASTIAGSIVKVSSGTYVEDNPIKCGPQISVVGDSLREVTVIPQNAGSDLFHVAPGDYFTEMSFTGTMNAGKAIFAFDPDTIRYSGQSPYLRNCTNFVTNSVGMKIDGNHVIGPFKSFVTDSYTQYNQNGIGVSITNEGYAQIVSLFTINNDEGIYCGSGGQCDVTNSNSSFGNFGLVADGVGAKQFTGIISATSAENADQFTINVEQDSPTLGIQTAHYSHTSGIITVTTSTNHGFNVGAAVTMSGLEFSCTSGAGTTTIFPDGTNGYIFTVNAVGAANSFSAYVGPSTIPHSYQTGGTVAINVVRPFDGQVVYFDELYNTVGKITITNPGSGYSSPPIITISNPSTVNDWGIRATASATLSGTQVGEVNILSSGRGYETTPTILFSMPQTGINSATAIVELLPTYYTVKESTPISSGISTVTFNQNLPYSVGIGTTVPFYKQSRVLASSHSFEYIGSGTDPISSLPSRGGVAIQENEVDNRNGGLVIYTSTDQGGNFRIGEGVVIDQITGTISGNFYSKSLFANVTPLILALGGE
;
A
#
# COMPACT_ATOMS: atom_id res chain seq x y z
N MET A 1 -56.60 -2.74 13.07
CA MET A 1 -56.30 -3.92 12.20
C MET A 1 -54.87 -3.77 11.68
N ALA A 2 -54.13 -4.86 11.59
CA ALA A 2 -52.82 -4.79 10.96
C ALA A 2 -53.00 -4.47 9.47
N ALA A 3 -52.13 -3.60 8.90
CA ALA A 3 -52.13 -3.30 7.48
C ALA A 3 -52.08 -4.59 6.66
N SER A 4 -52.85 -4.68 5.55
CA SER A 4 -52.84 -5.84 4.68
C SER A 4 -51.45 -6.00 4.06
N GLN A 5 -51.15 -7.21 3.56
CA GLN A 5 -49.87 -7.45 2.91
C GLN A 5 -49.70 -6.53 1.67
N GLU A 6 -50.76 -6.29 0.94
CA GLU A 6 -50.77 -5.38 -0.19
C GLU A 6 -50.47 -3.94 0.20
N GLN A 7 -51.03 -3.45 1.29
CA GLN A 7 -50.74 -2.12 1.82
C GLN A 7 -49.29 -1.95 2.30
N LYS A 8 -48.73 -3.01 2.92
CA LYS A 8 -47.30 -3.00 3.30
C LYS A 8 -46.38 -2.96 2.11
N VAL A 9 -46.76 -3.61 1.05
CA VAL A 9 -46.02 -3.69 -0.20
C VAL A 9 -46.08 -2.36 -0.95
N ASP A 10 -47.25 -1.77 -1.08
CA ASP A 10 -47.43 -0.46 -1.66
C ASP A 10 -46.57 0.58 -0.95
N TYR A 11 -46.54 0.50 0.36
CA TYR A 11 -45.71 1.35 1.19
C TYR A 11 -44.21 1.17 0.92
N LEU A 12 -43.74 -0.10 0.86
CA LEU A 12 -42.36 -0.41 0.54
C LEU A 12 -41.98 0.02 -0.87
N LEU A 13 -42.87 -0.12 -1.84
CA LEU A 13 -42.66 0.29 -3.21
C LEU A 13 -42.54 1.83 -3.32
N LYS A 14 -43.39 2.57 -2.61
CA LYS A 14 -43.30 4.03 -2.54
C LYS A 14 -42.01 4.49 -1.87
N LYS A 15 -41.62 3.83 -0.81
CA LYS A 15 -40.35 4.11 -0.13
C LYS A 15 -39.13 3.85 -1.00
N LEU A 16 -39.24 2.95 -1.98
CA LEU A 16 -38.24 2.68 -2.99
C LEU A 16 -38.33 3.58 -4.23
N GLY A 17 -39.27 4.56 -4.23
CA GLY A 17 -39.44 5.53 -5.31
C GLY A 17 -40.26 5.03 -6.50
N TYR A 18 -41.04 3.95 -6.33
CA TYR A 18 -41.97 3.50 -7.38
C TYR A 18 -43.31 4.22 -7.26
N SER A 19 -43.98 4.42 -8.39
CA SER A 19 -45.32 5.00 -8.42
C SER A 19 -46.33 4.07 -7.74
N SER A 20 -47.34 4.66 -7.12
CA SER A 20 -48.36 3.95 -6.37
C SER A 20 -49.33 3.10 -7.19
N SER A 21 -49.20 3.08 -8.50
CA SER A 21 -49.99 2.22 -9.41
C SER A 21 -49.53 0.75 -9.42
N LYS A 22 -48.48 0.44 -8.73
CA LYS A 22 -47.93 -0.93 -8.62
C LYS A 22 -48.31 -1.57 -7.31
N THR A 23 -49.57 -1.95 -7.22
CA THR A 23 -50.17 -2.52 -6.01
C THR A 23 -50.64 -3.93 -6.27
N GLY A 24 -49.79 -4.89 -6.19
CA GLY A 24 -50.23 -6.27 -6.30
C GLY A 24 -49.12 -7.27 -6.01
N ILE A 25 -49.54 -8.39 -5.45
CA ILE A 25 -48.65 -9.51 -5.11
C ILE A 25 -47.84 -9.99 -6.32
N ALA A 26 -48.34 -9.83 -7.54
CA ALA A 26 -47.62 -10.19 -8.77
C ALA A 26 -46.45 -9.24 -9.10
N GLU A 27 -46.57 -7.94 -8.80
CA GLU A 27 -45.49 -7.00 -9.01
C GLU A 27 -44.43 -7.09 -7.89
N ASP A 28 -44.86 -7.46 -6.70
CA ASP A 28 -44.00 -7.78 -5.58
C ASP A 28 -43.08 -8.96 -5.87
N SER A 29 -43.62 -10.02 -6.42
CA SER A 29 -42.83 -11.20 -6.79
C SER A 29 -41.80 -10.89 -7.88
N ASN A 30 -42.10 -9.96 -8.80
CA ASN A 30 -41.14 -9.50 -9.80
C ASN A 30 -40.04 -8.61 -9.19
N LEU A 31 -40.38 -7.75 -8.26
CA LEU A 31 -39.41 -6.93 -7.52
C LEU A 31 -38.50 -7.78 -6.62
N THR A 32 -39.07 -8.77 -5.92
CA THR A 32 -38.30 -9.73 -5.13
C THR A 32 -37.45 -10.65 -5.98
N GLY A 33 -37.87 -10.99 -7.19
CA GLY A 33 -37.10 -11.80 -8.11
C GLY A 33 -35.85 -11.08 -8.66
N THR A 34 -35.94 -9.77 -8.86
CA THR A 34 -34.85 -8.97 -9.44
C THR A 34 -33.94 -8.29 -8.42
N LYS A 35 -34.40 -8.19 -7.16
CA LYS A 35 -33.65 -7.54 -6.06
C LYS A 35 -33.46 -8.44 -4.85
N LYS A 36 -33.54 -9.75 -5.01
CA LYS A 36 -33.04 -10.65 -3.99
C LYS A 36 -31.55 -10.37 -3.84
N ALA A 37 -31.22 -9.64 -2.78
CA ALA A 37 -29.91 -9.82 -2.20
C ALA A 37 -29.79 -11.32 -1.90
N PRO A 38 -28.85 -12.03 -2.52
CA PRO A 38 -28.58 -13.39 -2.19
C PRO A 38 -27.87 -13.39 -0.85
N PHE A 39 -28.65 -13.43 0.10
CA PHE A 39 -28.47 -13.72 1.34
C PHE A 39 -27.81 -13.64 2.21
N ALA A 40 -27.77 -14.03 3.03
CA ALA A 40 -27.18 -14.40 4.32
C ALA A 40 -25.66 -14.26 4.47
N GLU A 41 -24.99 -13.62 3.59
CA GLU A 41 -23.77 -12.94 3.92
C GLU A 41 -24.15 -11.70 4.71
N PRO A 42 -23.53 -11.45 5.89
CA PRO A 42 -23.44 -10.11 6.38
C PRO A 42 -22.65 -9.37 5.30
N ILE A 43 -23.36 -8.84 4.30
CA ILE A 43 -22.80 -7.88 3.40
C ILE A 43 -22.37 -6.75 4.33
N PRO A 44 -21.07 -6.49 4.51
CA PRO A 44 -20.62 -5.29 5.19
C PRO A 44 -20.80 -4.08 4.26
N SER A 45 -21.71 -4.18 3.30
CA SER A 45 -22.27 -3.07 2.62
C SER A 45 -23.46 -2.67 3.45
N PRO A 46 -23.40 -1.53 4.13
CA PRO A 46 -24.59 -0.89 4.56
C PRO A 46 -25.50 -0.82 3.34
N LEU A 47 -26.77 -0.97 3.50
CA LEU A 47 -27.75 -0.34 2.65
C LEU A 47 -27.06 0.89 2.09
N VAL A 48 -26.88 0.96 0.77
CA VAL A 48 -26.28 2.13 0.15
C VAL A 48 -27.28 3.26 0.42
N VAL A 49 -27.17 3.83 1.61
CA VAL A 49 -27.72 5.15 1.86
C VAL A 49 -26.85 6.01 0.97
N SER A 50 -27.45 6.50 -0.10
CA SER A 50 -26.79 7.50 -0.94
C SER A 50 -26.26 8.55 0.02
N SER A 51 -24.98 8.84 -0.04
CA SER A 51 -24.34 9.82 0.85
C SER A 51 -25.09 11.17 0.84
N VAL A 52 -25.76 11.49 -0.26
CA VAL A 52 -26.61 12.70 -0.41
C VAL A 52 -27.84 12.71 0.52
N ASN A 53 -28.21 11.59 1.11
CA ASN A 53 -29.36 11.48 2.03
C ASN A 53 -28.95 11.49 3.52
N VAL A 54 -27.66 11.51 3.82
CA VAL A 54 -27.17 11.60 5.21
C VAL A 54 -27.27 13.04 5.70
N TRP A 55 -27.88 13.28 6.83
CA TRP A 55 -27.93 14.60 7.46
C TRP A 55 -26.58 14.92 8.09
N THR A 56 -25.88 15.88 7.51
CA THR A 56 -24.50 16.25 7.90
C THR A 56 -24.40 16.68 9.36
N PHE A 57 -25.39 17.41 9.84
CA PHE A 57 -25.41 17.98 11.19
C PHE A 57 -26.60 17.44 12.01
N ALA A 58 -26.85 16.13 11.93
CA ALA A 58 -27.88 15.48 12.74
C ALA A 58 -27.63 15.65 14.26
N ASP A 59 -26.36 15.82 14.64
CA ASP A 59 -25.93 16.10 16.02
C ASP A 59 -26.30 17.51 16.53
N LYS A 60 -26.69 18.42 15.62
CA LYS A 60 -27.14 19.76 15.94
C LYS A 60 -28.67 19.86 16.15
N ILE A 61 -29.39 18.77 15.95
CA ILE A 61 -30.83 18.72 16.24
C ILE A 61 -30.98 18.54 17.77
N PRO A 62 -31.53 19.53 18.49
CA PRO A 62 -31.71 19.42 19.93
C PRO A 62 -32.86 18.46 20.27
N THR A 63 -32.90 17.94 21.48
CA THR A 63 -34.02 17.12 21.96
C THR A 63 -35.30 17.91 22.18
N ASP A 64 -35.19 19.22 22.43
CA ASP A 64 -36.32 20.16 22.52
C ASP A 64 -36.36 21.00 21.24
N PRO A 65 -37.37 20.79 20.36
CA PRO A 65 -37.45 21.47 19.10
C PRO A 65 -37.61 23.03 19.23
N SER A 66 -38.07 23.52 20.37
CA SER A 66 -38.21 24.96 20.61
C SER A 66 -36.86 25.69 20.67
N THR A 67 -35.78 24.98 20.88
CA THR A 67 -34.40 25.49 20.92
C THR A 67 -33.63 25.24 19.63
N ALA A 68 -34.28 24.70 18.60
CA ALA A 68 -33.65 24.37 17.35
C ALA A 68 -33.20 25.59 16.56
N ASP A 69 -32.00 25.50 15.97
CA ASP A 69 -31.50 26.52 15.05
C ASP A 69 -32.24 26.41 13.71
N PRO A 70 -32.89 27.49 13.23
CA PRO A 70 -33.58 27.51 11.93
C PRO A 70 -32.69 27.18 10.73
N PHE A 71 -31.37 27.25 10.87
CA PHE A 71 -30.43 26.83 9.85
C PHE A 71 -30.46 25.30 9.62
N TYR A 72 -30.77 24.51 10.65
CA TYR A 72 -30.82 23.04 10.58
C TYR A 72 -32.24 22.48 10.62
N VAL A 73 -33.18 23.18 11.29
CA VAL A 73 -34.53 22.67 11.54
C VAL A 73 -35.57 23.71 11.11
N GLN A 74 -36.39 23.34 10.14
CA GLN A 74 -37.54 24.12 9.71
C GLN A 74 -38.78 23.68 10.52
N ASP A 75 -39.40 24.63 11.19
CA ASP A 75 -40.65 24.44 11.91
C ASP A 75 -41.87 24.69 10.99
N TYR A 76 -42.86 23.85 11.12
CA TYR A 76 -44.18 23.99 10.50
C TYR A 76 -45.25 23.99 11.61
N PRO A 77 -45.40 25.11 12.34
CA PRO A 77 -46.28 25.19 13.53
C PRO A 77 -47.75 25.32 13.18
N ALA A 78 -48.59 24.82 14.05
CA ALA A 78 -50.06 24.98 13.93
C ALA A 78 -50.50 26.44 13.84
N SER A 79 -49.79 27.33 14.54
CA SER A 79 -50.06 28.79 14.53
C SER A 79 -49.80 29.48 13.18
N SER A 80 -49.07 28.82 12.28
CA SER A 80 -48.82 29.26 10.90
C SER A 80 -49.43 28.32 9.87
N SER A 81 -50.50 27.61 10.22
CA SER A 81 -51.25 26.66 9.39
C SER A 81 -50.51 25.38 9.04
N GLY A 82 -49.33 25.14 9.60
CA GLY A 82 -48.51 23.95 9.24
C GLY A 82 -48.19 23.90 7.74
N LEU A 83 -48.09 22.70 7.21
CA LEU A 83 -47.90 22.45 5.76
C LEU A 83 -49.16 21.77 5.19
N GLN A 84 -49.80 22.42 4.22
CA GLN A 84 -50.88 21.77 3.45
C GLN A 84 -50.34 20.72 2.54
N LEU A 85 -50.91 19.50 2.57
CA LEU A 85 -50.49 18.37 1.76
C LEU A 85 -51.20 18.35 0.39
N THR A 86 -50.50 17.80 -0.60
CA THR A 86 -51.07 17.61 -1.93
C THR A 86 -51.47 16.12 -2.09
N GLU A 87 -52.70 15.87 -2.58
CA GLU A 87 -53.13 14.50 -2.87
C GLU A 87 -52.23 13.85 -3.95
N ASP A 88 -51.91 12.61 -3.75
CA ASP A 88 -51.28 11.78 -4.78
C ASP A 88 -52.36 11.15 -5.68
N ASN A 89 -52.65 11.82 -6.77
CA ASN A 89 -53.66 11.40 -7.75
C ASN A 89 -53.33 10.10 -8.49
N THR A 90 -52.17 9.53 -8.25
CA THR A 90 -51.77 8.21 -8.84
C THR A 90 -52.28 7.05 -7.97
N VAL A 91 -52.81 7.35 -6.77
CA VAL A 91 -53.41 6.39 -5.85
C VAL A 91 -54.91 6.51 -5.89
N ALA A 92 -55.62 5.40 -6.08
CA ALA A 92 -57.07 5.37 -5.97
C ALA A 92 -57.56 5.72 -4.55
N ASP A 93 -58.74 6.27 -4.44
CA ASP A 93 -59.48 6.53 -3.19
C ASP A 93 -58.91 7.63 -2.30
N SER A 94 -58.14 8.57 -2.81
CA SER A 94 -57.66 9.80 -2.09
C SER A 94 -56.99 9.48 -0.75
N ARG A 95 -56.21 8.38 -0.66
CA ARG A 95 -55.63 7.86 0.58
C ARG A 95 -54.20 8.29 0.86
N THR A 96 -53.54 8.87 -0.12
CA THR A 96 -52.11 9.24 -0.02
C THR A 96 -51.96 10.72 -0.27
N PHE A 97 -51.20 11.38 0.61
CA PHE A 97 -50.90 12.80 0.52
C PHE A 97 -49.41 13.06 0.65
N LEU A 98 -48.92 14.02 -0.11
CA LEU A 98 -47.50 14.32 -0.27
C LEU A 98 -47.18 15.70 0.31
N CYS A 99 -46.10 15.77 1.08
CA CYS A 99 -45.51 17.05 1.45
C CYS A 99 -44.78 17.64 0.25
N ARG A 100 -45.25 18.79 -0.27
CA ARG A 100 -44.63 19.45 -1.43
C ARG A 100 -44.47 20.93 -1.21
N THR A 101 -43.47 21.51 -1.87
CA THR A 101 -43.37 22.97 -1.99
C THR A 101 -44.23 23.48 -3.15
N THR A 102 -44.66 24.74 -3.04
CA THR A 102 -45.20 25.47 -4.19
C THR A 102 -44.18 26.55 -4.58
N TYR A 103 -43.68 26.46 -5.79
CA TYR A 103 -42.80 27.47 -6.36
C TYR A 103 -43.36 27.93 -7.72
N ASN A 104 -43.55 29.23 -7.89
CA ASN A 104 -44.17 29.83 -9.08
C ASN A 104 -45.48 29.13 -9.52
N ASP A 105 -46.38 28.89 -8.60
CA ASP A 105 -47.65 28.18 -8.81
C ASP A 105 -47.57 26.75 -9.30
N ASN A 106 -46.37 26.17 -9.28
CA ASN A 106 -46.14 24.74 -9.55
C ASN A 106 -45.74 23.99 -8.27
N THR A 107 -46.45 22.93 -7.94
CA THR A 107 -46.09 21.96 -6.91
C THR A 107 -45.01 21.03 -7.45
N SER A 108 -43.75 21.32 -7.21
CA SER A 108 -42.67 20.58 -7.85
C SER A 108 -41.92 19.62 -6.95
N ASP A 109 -41.53 19.99 -5.76
CA ASP A 109 -40.57 19.23 -4.98
C ASP A 109 -41.17 18.54 -3.76
N MET A 110 -40.81 17.27 -3.56
CA MET A 110 -41.11 16.55 -2.35
C MET A 110 -40.31 17.09 -1.17
N LEU A 111 -40.99 17.34 -0.07
CA LEU A 111 -40.40 17.73 1.21
C LEU A 111 -40.23 16.47 2.08
N GLY A 112 -39.12 15.78 1.92
CA GLY A 112 -38.68 14.69 2.80
C GLY A 112 -37.93 15.23 4.02
N ASP A 113 -37.25 14.33 4.71
CA ASP A 113 -36.37 14.64 5.85
C ASP A 113 -37.08 15.23 7.07
N TRP A 114 -38.29 14.76 7.36
CA TRP A 114 -38.98 15.10 8.60
C TRP A 114 -38.29 14.44 9.79
N ILE A 115 -38.18 15.17 10.89
CA ILE A 115 -37.50 14.72 12.10
C ILE A 115 -38.48 13.87 12.91
N ASP A 116 -38.10 12.71 13.31
CA ASP A 116 -38.92 11.76 14.07
C ASP A 116 -38.62 11.79 15.58
N THR A 117 -39.42 11.10 16.33
CA THR A 117 -39.34 11.04 17.80
C THR A 117 -38.05 10.40 18.35
N SER A 118 -37.18 9.88 17.52
CA SER A 118 -35.85 9.39 17.97
C SER A 118 -34.92 10.55 18.38
N TYR A 119 -35.19 11.78 17.90
CA TYR A 119 -34.45 12.97 18.29
C TYR A 119 -35.04 13.66 19.56
N GLY A 120 -36.29 13.38 19.88
CA GLY A 120 -36.99 13.92 21.04
C GLY A 120 -38.50 13.69 20.92
N ALA A 121 -39.19 13.51 22.07
CA ALA A 121 -40.63 13.18 22.08
C ALA A 121 -41.51 14.20 21.36
N ASP A 122 -41.08 15.46 21.33
CA ASP A 122 -41.82 16.55 20.76
C ASP A 122 -41.68 16.69 19.24
N TYR A 123 -40.81 15.85 18.60
CA TYR A 123 -40.71 15.74 17.13
C TYR A 123 -41.79 14.86 16.51
N ILE A 124 -42.88 14.68 17.17
CA ILE A 124 -44.03 13.93 16.65
C ILE A 124 -44.76 14.72 15.57
N ILE A 125 -45.07 14.08 14.44
CA ILE A 125 -45.90 14.66 13.42
C ILE A 125 -47.37 14.67 13.86
N GLU A 126 -48.01 15.83 13.69
CA GLU A 126 -49.43 16.01 13.89
C GLU A 126 -50.14 16.21 12.56
N VAL A 127 -51.23 15.46 12.32
CA VAL A 127 -52.03 15.56 11.10
C VAL A 127 -53.36 16.18 11.41
N TYR A 128 -53.76 17.15 10.62
CA TYR A 128 -55.03 17.92 10.79
C TYR A 128 -55.91 17.81 9.54
N LYS A 129 -57.18 17.67 9.77
CA LYS A 129 -58.24 17.93 8.79
C LYS A 129 -58.68 19.38 8.91
N GLY A 130 -58.48 20.17 7.86
CA GLY A 130 -58.64 21.62 7.88
C GLY A 130 -57.41 22.33 8.44
N ASP A 131 -57.32 23.63 8.17
CA ASP A 131 -56.21 24.45 8.61
C ASP A 131 -56.11 24.52 10.15
N PRO A 132 -54.99 24.04 10.75
CA PRO A 132 -54.84 24.05 12.21
C PRO A 132 -54.92 25.42 12.84
N ASN A 133 -54.53 26.50 12.12
CA ASN A 133 -54.63 27.87 12.60
C ASN A 133 -56.07 28.43 12.52
N SER A 134 -56.97 27.78 11.78
CA SER A 134 -58.37 28.20 11.56
C SER A 134 -59.38 27.18 12.09
N GLY A 135 -59.03 26.44 13.13
CA GLY A 135 -59.92 25.49 13.78
C GLY A 135 -59.93 24.09 13.16
N GLY A 136 -58.87 23.71 12.47
CA GLY A 136 -58.66 22.35 11.95
C GLY A 136 -58.70 21.29 13.07
N VAL A 137 -59.20 20.11 12.74
CA VAL A 137 -59.35 19.03 13.68
C VAL A 137 -58.17 18.06 13.58
N LYS A 138 -57.45 17.85 14.69
CA LYS A 138 -56.35 16.88 14.78
C LYS A 138 -56.85 15.45 14.59
N LEU A 139 -56.22 14.72 13.71
CA LEU A 139 -56.54 13.32 13.43
C LEU A 139 -55.66 12.35 14.27
N SER A 140 -56.29 11.43 14.93
CA SER A 140 -55.58 10.39 15.67
C SER A 140 -54.92 9.41 14.68
N ALA A 141 -53.65 9.06 14.89
CA ALA A 141 -52.95 8.03 14.09
C ALA A 141 -53.62 6.65 14.21
N ALA A 142 -54.25 6.34 15.37
CA ALA A 142 -55.06 5.15 15.60
C ALA A 142 -56.40 5.17 14.87
N GLY A 143 -56.76 6.27 14.22
CA GLY A 143 -58.04 6.49 13.56
C GLY A 143 -59.16 6.76 14.54
N SER A 144 -60.42 6.91 14.00
CA SER A 144 -61.65 7.14 14.75
C SER A 144 -62.37 5.85 15.11
N GLY A 145 -61.84 4.68 14.81
CA GLY A 145 -62.52 3.41 14.90
C GLY A 145 -63.26 2.96 13.62
N SER A 146 -63.25 3.83 12.60
CA SER A 146 -63.91 3.60 11.30
C SER A 146 -62.94 3.09 10.23
N ASN A 147 -61.87 2.42 10.64
CA ASN A 147 -60.82 1.90 9.75
C ASN A 147 -60.09 2.99 8.93
N ASP A 148 -59.85 4.12 9.59
CA ASP A 148 -59.27 5.36 9.05
C ASP A 148 -57.92 5.68 9.72
N THR A 149 -57.15 4.68 10.10
CA THR A 149 -55.80 4.83 10.63
C THR A 149 -54.87 5.43 9.58
N TRP A 150 -53.89 6.20 10.01
CA TRP A 150 -52.89 6.78 9.11
C TRP A 150 -51.47 6.51 9.58
N PHE A 151 -50.54 6.64 8.66
CA PHE A 151 -49.12 6.54 8.86
C PHE A 151 -48.38 7.62 8.09
N PHE A 152 -47.36 8.19 8.69
CA PHE A 152 -46.48 9.19 8.05
C PHE A 152 -45.07 8.67 7.89
N ASP A 153 -44.53 8.75 6.67
CA ASP A 153 -43.13 8.43 6.41
C ASP A 153 -42.30 9.70 6.54
N TYR A 154 -41.55 9.81 7.63
CA TYR A 154 -40.70 10.95 7.94
C TYR A 154 -39.60 11.16 6.90
N SER A 155 -39.07 10.10 6.30
CA SER A 155 -37.99 10.21 5.33
C SER A 155 -38.45 10.78 3.98
N SER A 156 -39.64 10.44 3.53
CA SER A 156 -40.17 10.84 2.24
C SER A 156 -41.22 11.97 2.31
N GLY A 157 -41.77 12.27 3.49
CA GLY A 157 -42.84 13.23 3.63
C GLY A 157 -44.18 12.75 3.04
N VAL A 158 -44.49 11.48 3.20
CA VAL A 158 -45.71 10.86 2.68
C VAL A 158 -46.64 10.49 3.83
N LEU A 159 -47.86 11.00 3.77
CA LEU A 159 -48.94 10.55 4.64
C LEU A 159 -49.80 9.55 3.90
N ASN A 160 -50.08 8.41 4.52
CA ASN A 160 -50.94 7.37 3.96
C ASN A 160 -51.99 6.92 4.97
N PHE A 161 -53.26 6.94 4.56
CA PHE A 161 -54.34 6.31 5.28
C PHE A 161 -54.38 4.83 5.03
N ASN A 162 -54.09 4.03 6.06
CA ASN A 162 -53.90 2.58 5.91
C ASN A 162 -55.20 1.78 5.97
N GLY A 163 -56.27 2.47 6.34
CA GLY A 163 -57.59 1.86 6.40
C GLY A 163 -58.26 1.70 5.05
N THR A 164 -59.46 1.13 5.05
CA THR A 164 -60.31 1.03 3.86
C THR A 164 -61.03 2.34 3.58
N THR A 165 -61.03 3.26 4.51
CA THR A 165 -61.69 4.58 4.42
C THR A 165 -60.73 5.68 4.87
N VAL A 166 -60.91 6.87 4.37
CA VAL A 166 -60.29 8.07 4.94
C VAL A 166 -61.26 8.67 6.01
N PRO A 167 -60.74 9.48 6.97
CA PRO A 167 -61.59 10.13 7.98
C PRO A 167 -62.66 10.98 7.32
N SER A 168 -63.89 10.96 7.91
CA SER A 168 -65.03 11.73 7.37
C SER A 168 -64.73 13.20 7.21
N GLY A 169 -64.99 13.71 5.98
CA GLY A 169 -64.75 15.12 5.63
C GLY A 169 -63.30 15.42 5.20
N VAL A 170 -62.43 14.45 5.00
CA VAL A 170 -61.16 14.60 4.34
C VAL A 170 -61.41 14.78 2.84
N THR A 171 -60.71 15.76 2.24
CA THR A 171 -60.76 16.09 0.81
C THR A 171 -59.34 16.22 0.27
N SER A 172 -59.17 16.29 -1.03
CA SER A 172 -57.88 16.43 -1.72
C SER A 172 -57.05 17.64 -1.29
N SER A 173 -57.64 18.62 -0.64
CA SER A 173 -57.03 19.92 -0.33
C SER A 173 -57.16 20.39 1.11
N ASN A 174 -57.58 19.53 2.04
CA ASN A 174 -57.80 19.92 3.42
C ASN A 174 -56.98 19.12 4.45
N ILE A 175 -55.92 18.49 4.04
CA ILE A 175 -55.00 17.80 4.95
C ILE A 175 -53.78 18.67 5.20
N TYR A 176 -53.41 18.80 6.48
CA TYR A 176 -52.28 19.59 6.94
C TYR A 176 -51.42 18.77 7.88
N VAL A 177 -50.09 19.04 7.86
CA VAL A 177 -49.11 18.47 8.76
C VAL A 177 -48.44 19.58 9.56
N VAL A 178 -48.31 19.33 10.85
CA VAL A 178 -47.54 20.14 11.81
C VAL A 178 -46.36 19.30 12.26
N GLY A 179 -45.16 19.88 12.29
CA GLY A 179 -43.95 19.16 12.69
C GLY A 179 -42.68 19.88 12.27
N TYR A 180 -41.58 19.17 12.34
CA TYR A 180 -40.24 19.70 12.12
C TYR A 180 -39.52 18.95 11.03
N ARG A 181 -38.77 19.66 10.21
CA ARG A 181 -38.05 19.12 9.08
C ARG A 181 -36.58 19.49 9.14
N TYR A 182 -35.69 18.57 8.86
CA TYR A 182 -34.27 18.86 8.68
C TYR A 182 -34.07 19.62 7.35
N VAL A 183 -33.44 20.78 7.42
CA VAL A 183 -33.13 21.63 6.27
C VAL A 183 -31.64 21.94 6.13
N GLY A 184 -30.84 21.45 7.05
CA GLY A 184 -29.39 21.57 7.02
C GLY A 184 -28.77 20.86 5.83
N PRO A 185 -27.46 21.03 5.62
CA PRO A 185 -26.70 20.34 4.58
C PRO A 185 -26.85 18.84 4.68
N LYS A 186 -26.96 18.19 3.52
CA LYS A 186 -26.97 16.74 3.39
C LYS A 186 -25.72 16.27 2.71
N GLY A 187 -25.37 15.03 2.93
CA GLY A 187 -24.16 14.42 2.43
C GLY A 187 -23.24 14.03 3.56
N ILE A 188 -22.13 13.45 3.24
CA ILE A 188 -21.06 13.25 4.20
C ILE A 188 -20.42 14.62 4.36
N GLY A 189 -20.76 15.29 5.46
CA GLY A 189 -20.41 16.70 5.65
C GLY A 189 -18.94 16.96 5.90
N ASP A 190 -18.55 18.20 5.72
CA ASP A 190 -17.19 18.73 5.90
C ASP A 190 -16.57 18.48 7.29
N SER A 191 -17.32 18.03 8.27
CA SER A 191 -16.82 17.88 9.65
C SER A 191 -16.43 16.45 10.05
N GLN A 192 -16.74 15.43 9.26
CA GLN A 192 -16.35 14.03 9.56
C GLN A 192 -15.61 13.33 8.43
N VAL A 193 -15.66 13.83 7.23
CA VAL A 193 -14.96 13.26 6.11
C VAL A 193 -14.24 14.37 5.37
N THR A 194 -12.96 14.22 5.40
CA THR A 194 -12.05 14.60 4.35
C THR A 194 -12.43 15.90 3.61
N ASN A 195 -11.57 16.82 3.77
CA ASN A 195 -11.50 17.97 2.90
C ASN A 195 -11.44 17.51 1.43
N VAL A 196 -12.53 17.65 0.69
CA VAL A 196 -12.55 17.30 -0.72
C VAL A 196 -12.20 18.53 -1.54
N LEU A 197 -11.20 18.38 -2.39
CA LEU A 197 -10.71 19.41 -3.31
C LEU A 197 -10.89 18.91 -4.75
N TYR A 198 -11.45 19.77 -5.59
CA TYR A 198 -11.72 19.47 -6.99
C TYR A 198 -10.67 20.11 -7.90
N VAL A 199 -10.24 19.35 -8.91
CA VAL A 199 -9.35 19.81 -9.97
C VAL A 199 -10.07 19.64 -11.30
N THR A 200 -10.17 20.72 -12.07
CA THR A 200 -10.80 20.71 -13.41
C THR A 200 -9.98 21.53 -14.38
N LYS A 201 -10.12 21.27 -15.67
CA LYS A 201 -9.41 22.03 -16.72
C LYS A 201 -9.82 23.50 -16.79
N ASP A 202 -11.04 23.83 -16.36
CA ASP A 202 -11.56 25.19 -16.30
C ASP A 202 -11.31 25.86 -14.94
N GLY A 203 -10.65 25.16 -14.03
CA GLY A 203 -10.31 25.64 -12.70
C GLY A 203 -9.24 26.74 -12.70
N ARG A 204 -8.99 27.30 -11.51
CA ARG A 204 -7.89 28.25 -11.25
C ARG A 204 -7.25 27.94 -9.91
N ASP A 205 -5.92 27.99 -9.83
CA ASP A 205 -5.20 27.63 -8.60
C ASP A 205 -5.47 28.62 -7.44
N ALA A 206 -5.92 29.83 -7.75
CA ALA A 206 -6.37 30.79 -6.74
C ALA A 206 -7.72 30.43 -6.11
N ASN A 207 -8.49 29.52 -6.71
CA ASN A 207 -9.79 29.09 -6.19
C ASN A 207 -9.62 28.27 -4.91
N SER A 208 -10.71 28.13 -4.13
CA SER A 208 -10.69 27.31 -2.91
C SER A 208 -10.52 25.81 -3.19
N GLY A 209 -10.99 25.34 -4.33
CA GLY A 209 -11.01 23.92 -4.71
C GLY A 209 -12.16 23.12 -4.09
N ARG A 210 -12.96 23.70 -3.22
CA ARG A 210 -13.98 22.97 -2.41
C ARG A 210 -15.27 22.65 -3.16
N ARG A 211 -15.43 23.15 -4.38
CA ARG A 211 -16.58 22.90 -5.27
C ARG A 211 -16.09 22.75 -6.71
N VAL A 212 -16.81 21.99 -7.51
CA VAL A 212 -16.52 21.86 -8.94
C VAL A 212 -16.51 23.21 -9.65
N SER A 213 -17.45 24.11 -9.30
CA SER A 213 -17.51 25.46 -9.87
C SER A 213 -16.41 26.41 -9.37
N ASP A 214 -15.68 26.03 -8.34
CA ASP A 214 -14.55 26.78 -7.76
C ASP A 214 -13.31 25.87 -7.64
N ALA A 215 -13.11 25.03 -8.65
CA ALA A 215 -12.05 24.04 -8.68
C ALA A 215 -10.67 24.68 -8.90
N LYS A 216 -9.64 23.96 -8.51
CA LYS A 216 -8.24 24.28 -8.85
C LYS A 216 -7.93 23.85 -10.29
N ALA A 217 -6.94 24.47 -10.89
CA ALA A 217 -6.48 24.14 -12.24
C ALA A 217 -5.49 22.99 -12.26
N THR A 218 -4.66 22.84 -11.21
CA THR A 218 -3.57 21.87 -11.14
C THR A 218 -3.74 20.90 -9.96
N ILE A 219 -3.27 19.67 -10.17
CA ILE A 219 -3.20 18.66 -9.12
C ILE A 219 -2.25 19.14 -8.01
N LYS A 220 -1.12 19.77 -8.38
CA LYS A 220 -0.15 20.32 -7.43
C LYS A 220 -0.79 21.30 -6.46
N ALA A 221 -1.56 22.25 -6.95
CA ALA A 221 -2.20 23.25 -6.10
C ALA A 221 -3.27 22.63 -5.18
N ALA A 222 -4.02 21.64 -5.67
CA ALA A 222 -5.01 20.93 -4.88
C ALA A 222 -4.33 20.06 -3.79
N VAL A 223 -3.29 19.29 -4.13
CA VAL A 223 -2.52 18.50 -3.19
C VAL A 223 -1.84 19.39 -2.13
N SER A 224 -1.27 20.53 -2.54
CA SER A 224 -0.68 21.49 -1.59
C SER A 224 -1.70 22.02 -0.59
N ALA A 225 -2.91 22.36 -1.05
CA ALA A 225 -4.00 22.79 -0.17
C ALA A 225 -4.53 21.64 0.72
N ALA A 226 -4.59 20.43 0.20
CA ALA A 226 -4.99 19.22 0.93
C ALA A 226 -3.97 18.81 2.00
N SER A 227 -2.68 19.05 1.78
CA SER A 227 -1.58 18.59 2.64
C SER A 227 -1.59 19.18 4.06
N THR A 228 -2.41 20.20 4.30
CA THR A 228 -2.59 20.79 5.63
C THR A 228 -3.60 20.03 6.49
N ILE A 229 -4.38 19.11 5.91
CA ILE A 229 -5.46 18.38 6.58
C ILE A 229 -5.37 16.90 6.20
N ALA A 230 -4.97 16.05 7.13
CA ALA A 230 -4.93 14.60 6.93
C ALA A 230 -6.32 14.05 6.57
N GLY A 231 -6.36 13.05 5.68
CA GLY A 231 -7.61 12.45 5.21
C GLY A 231 -8.31 13.24 4.10
N SER A 232 -7.63 14.21 3.48
CA SER A 232 -8.18 14.97 2.35
C SER A 232 -8.25 14.14 1.06
N ILE A 233 -9.26 14.44 0.23
CA ILE A 233 -9.43 13.84 -1.10
C ILE A 233 -9.24 14.93 -2.16
N VAL A 234 -8.37 14.68 -3.12
CA VAL A 234 -8.23 15.47 -4.34
C VAL A 234 -8.92 14.73 -5.48
N LYS A 235 -10.05 15.23 -5.93
CA LYS A 235 -10.84 14.68 -7.02
C LYS A 235 -10.44 15.35 -8.33
N VAL A 236 -9.87 14.58 -9.26
CA VAL A 236 -9.36 15.10 -10.54
C VAL A 236 -10.33 14.73 -11.66
N SER A 237 -10.92 15.74 -12.30
CA SER A 237 -11.82 15.55 -13.42
C SER A 237 -11.09 15.17 -14.69
N SER A 238 -11.81 14.59 -15.65
CA SER A 238 -11.31 14.22 -16.97
C SER A 238 -10.52 15.35 -17.63
N GLY A 239 -9.35 15.04 -18.16
CA GLY A 239 -8.48 15.98 -18.83
C GLY A 239 -7.01 15.63 -18.81
N THR A 240 -6.21 16.39 -19.55
CA THR A 240 -4.75 16.28 -19.54
C THR A 240 -4.13 17.38 -18.70
N TYR A 241 -3.37 17.00 -17.68
CA TYR A 241 -2.75 17.88 -16.70
C TYR A 241 -1.23 17.85 -16.85
N VAL A 242 -0.65 18.98 -17.26
CA VAL A 242 0.80 19.15 -17.25
C VAL A 242 1.18 19.74 -15.89
N GLU A 243 1.88 18.96 -15.09
CA GLU A 243 2.14 19.30 -13.69
C GLU A 243 3.59 19.75 -13.48
N ASP A 244 3.77 20.86 -12.80
CA ASP A 244 5.07 21.32 -12.32
C ASP A 244 5.50 20.44 -11.14
N ASN A 245 6.23 19.37 -11.44
CA ASN A 245 6.69 18.39 -10.46
C ASN A 245 8.00 18.79 -9.76
N PRO A 246 8.29 18.31 -8.52
CA PRO A 246 7.53 17.33 -7.79
C PRO A 246 6.25 17.88 -7.13
N ILE A 247 5.25 17.02 -7.03
CA ILE A 247 4.04 17.26 -6.24
C ILE A 247 4.25 16.59 -4.88
N LYS A 248 4.46 17.41 -3.84
CA LYS A 248 4.72 16.90 -2.48
C LYS A 248 3.41 16.69 -1.73
N CYS A 249 3.11 15.45 -1.40
CA CYS A 249 1.91 15.09 -0.66
C CYS A 249 2.12 15.25 0.86
N GLY A 250 1.06 15.62 1.56
CA GLY A 250 0.95 15.47 3.02
C GLY A 250 0.44 14.07 3.36
N PRO A 251 0.49 13.65 4.63
CA PRO A 251 0.06 12.32 5.01
C PRO A 251 -1.44 12.10 4.80
N GLN A 252 -1.80 10.87 4.41
CA GLN A 252 -3.18 10.41 4.25
C GLN A 252 -4.01 11.22 3.23
N ILE A 253 -3.41 11.59 2.11
CA ILE A 253 -4.11 12.23 1.00
C ILE A 253 -4.54 11.17 -0.01
N SER A 254 -5.77 11.30 -0.50
CA SER A 254 -6.26 10.50 -1.62
C SER A 254 -6.32 11.37 -2.88
N VAL A 255 -5.66 10.95 -3.96
CA VAL A 255 -5.76 11.56 -5.29
C VAL A 255 -6.53 10.60 -6.20
N VAL A 256 -7.71 11.02 -6.62
CA VAL A 256 -8.68 10.16 -7.31
C VAL A 256 -9.07 10.80 -8.63
N GLY A 257 -8.69 10.17 -9.74
CA GLY A 257 -9.16 10.56 -11.07
C GLY A 257 -10.62 10.15 -11.33
N ASP A 258 -11.27 10.78 -12.28
CA ASP A 258 -12.60 10.39 -12.71
C ASP A 258 -12.59 9.04 -13.43
N SER A 259 -11.55 8.78 -14.22
CA SER A 259 -11.40 7.54 -14.98
C SER A 259 -9.94 7.32 -15.39
N LEU A 260 -9.51 6.07 -15.35
CA LEU A 260 -8.15 5.66 -15.70
C LEU A 260 -7.66 6.21 -17.06
N ARG A 261 -8.53 6.29 -18.05
CA ARG A 261 -8.17 6.69 -19.42
C ARG A 261 -8.42 8.15 -19.73
N GLU A 262 -9.23 8.82 -18.94
CA GLU A 262 -9.62 10.20 -19.18
C GLU A 262 -8.81 11.22 -18.36
N VAL A 263 -8.21 10.77 -17.27
CA VAL A 263 -7.29 11.60 -16.49
C VAL A 263 -5.85 11.26 -16.87
N THR A 264 -5.21 12.17 -17.60
CA THR A 264 -3.81 12.00 -18.02
C THR A 264 -2.93 13.05 -17.35
N VAL A 265 -1.86 12.62 -16.70
CA VAL A 265 -0.90 13.50 -16.04
C VAL A 265 0.44 13.45 -16.76
N ILE A 266 1.01 14.61 -17.04
CA ILE A 266 2.29 14.77 -17.75
C ILE A 266 3.27 15.52 -16.84
N PRO A 267 4.42 14.93 -16.47
CA PRO A 267 5.45 15.65 -15.73
C PRO A 267 6.05 16.74 -16.61
N GLN A 268 6.09 17.97 -16.12
CA GLN A 268 6.70 19.10 -16.81
C GLN A 268 8.23 19.09 -16.72
N ASN A 269 8.75 18.66 -15.57
CA ASN A 269 10.18 18.60 -15.29
C ASN A 269 10.69 17.15 -15.35
N ALA A 270 11.35 16.78 -16.41
CA ALA A 270 11.91 15.44 -16.58
C ALA A 270 12.99 15.08 -15.55
N GLY A 271 13.63 16.07 -14.92
CA GLY A 271 14.71 15.88 -13.94
C GLY A 271 14.22 15.64 -12.51
N SER A 272 12.91 15.61 -12.25
CA SER A 272 12.33 15.44 -10.91
C SER A 272 11.29 14.31 -10.91
N ASP A 273 11.09 13.67 -9.75
CA ASP A 273 9.98 12.74 -9.55
C ASP A 273 8.62 13.45 -9.72
N LEU A 274 7.56 12.73 -10.05
CA LEU A 274 6.24 13.35 -10.24
C LEU A 274 5.53 13.55 -8.90
N PHE A 275 5.30 12.49 -8.15
CA PHE A 275 4.70 12.55 -6.82
C PHE A 275 5.71 12.15 -5.75
N HIS A 276 5.92 13.03 -4.78
CA HIS A 276 6.54 12.68 -3.51
C HIS A 276 5.43 12.30 -2.54
N VAL A 277 5.27 10.99 -2.32
CA VAL A 277 4.18 10.44 -1.51
C VAL A 277 4.51 10.45 -0.03
N ALA A 278 3.47 10.52 0.78
CA ALA A 278 3.56 10.42 2.22
C ALA A 278 2.86 9.13 2.73
N PRO A 279 3.15 8.70 3.96
CA PRO A 279 2.50 7.54 4.54
C PRO A 279 0.97 7.64 4.57
N GLY A 280 0.31 6.56 4.12
CA GLY A 280 -1.15 6.48 4.07
C GLY A 280 -1.80 7.18 2.88
N ASP A 281 -1.04 7.69 1.93
CA ASP A 281 -1.58 8.26 0.69
C ASP A 281 -2.23 7.20 -0.19
N TYR A 282 -3.24 7.61 -0.96
CA TYR A 282 -3.95 6.76 -1.90
C TYR A 282 -4.07 7.41 -3.28
N PHE A 283 -3.71 6.66 -4.32
CA PHE A 283 -3.79 7.12 -5.72
C PHE A 283 -4.57 6.13 -6.57
N THR A 284 -5.49 6.62 -7.39
CA THR A 284 -6.28 5.76 -8.27
C THR A 284 -6.81 6.49 -9.49
N GLU A 285 -7.15 5.71 -10.55
CA GLU A 285 -7.84 6.16 -11.76
C GLU A 285 -7.10 7.26 -12.54
N MET A 286 -5.78 7.05 -12.78
CA MET A 286 -4.97 8.01 -13.54
C MET A 286 -3.99 7.32 -14.49
N SER A 287 -3.75 7.95 -15.63
CA SER A 287 -2.70 7.58 -16.58
C SER A 287 -1.60 8.65 -16.62
N PHE A 288 -0.36 8.22 -16.79
CA PHE A 288 0.82 9.09 -16.85
C PHE A 288 1.47 8.94 -18.22
N THR A 289 1.84 10.06 -18.85
CA THR A 289 2.49 10.06 -20.18
C THR A 289 3.62 11.09 -20.23
N GLY A 290 4.51 10.96 -21.21
CA GLY A 290 5.64 11.87 -21.38
C GLY A 290 6.97 11.16 -21.26
N THR A 291 8.00 11.90 -20.87
CA THR A 291 9.38 11.41 -20.73
C THR A 291 10.02 11.99 -19.47
N MET A 292 10.73 11.14 -18.73
CA MET A 292 11.54 11.55 -17.58
C MET A 292 12.99 11.09 -17.76
N ASN A 293 13.89 11.66 -16.97
CA ASN A 293 15.25 11.16 -16.89
C ASN A 293 15.29 9.82 -16.16
N ALA A 294 16.24 8.97 -16.52
CA ALA A 294 16.42 7.67 -15.86
C ALA A 294 16.55 7.82 -14.33
N GLY A 295 15.91 6.92 -13.60
CA GLY A 295 15.90 6.92 -12.14
C GLY A 295 14.92 7.91 -11.47
N LYS A 296 14.19 8.72 -12.27
CA LYS A 296 13.09 9.56 -11.78
C LYS A 296 11.77 8.78 -11.79
N ALA A 297 10.97 8.99 -10.76
CA ALA A 297 9.81 8.15 -10.48
C ALA A 297 8.47 8.87 -10.65
N ILE A 298 7.44 8.12 -11.03
CA ILE A 298 6.05 8.59 -10.96
C ILE A 298 5.63 8.73 -9.48
N PHE A 299 5.93 7.72 -8.66
CA PHE A 299 5.69 7.74 -7.23
C PHE A 299 6.97 7.40 -6.47
N ALA A 300 7.38 8.26 -5.55
CA ALA A 300 8.53 8.05 -4.68
C ALA A 300 8.27 8.60 -3.28
N PHE A 301 8.94 8.08 -2.25
CA PHE A 301 9.01 8.80 -0.98
C PHE A 301 9.78 10.11 -1.15
N ASP A 302 9.36 11.16 -0.43
CA ASP A 302 10.03 12.47 -0.46
C ASP A 302 11.45 12.35 0.12
N PRO A 303 12.52 12.55 -0.68
CA PRO A 303 13.90 12.46 -0.22
C PRO A 303 14.29 13.60 0.74
N ASP A 304 13.57 14.72 0.68
CA ASP A 304 13.87 15.92 1.47
C ASP A 304 13.16 15.90 2.83
N THR A 305 12.08 15.11 2.95
CA THR A 305 11.25 15.09 4.15
C THR A 305 11.02 13.65 4.61
N ILE A 306 11.91 13.17 5.48
CA ILE A 306 11.77 11.83 6.08
C ILE A 306 10.58 11.83 7.03
N ARG A 307 9.62 10.93 6.80
CA ARG A 307 8.40 10.80 7.59
C ARG A 307 8.30 9.43 8.25
N TYR A 308 7.63 9.39 9.39
CA TYR A 308 7.28 8.13 10.01
C TYR A 308 6.13 7.46 9.26
N SER A 309 6.32 6.19 8.89
CA SER A 309 5.31 5.39 8.21
C SER A 309 4.63 4.42 9.18
N GLY A 310 3.43 4.78 9.61
CA GLY A 310 2.49 3.90 10.30
C GLY A 310 1.50 3.21 9.36
N GLN A 311 1.45 3.64 8.09
CA GLN A 311 0.58 3.10 7.05
C GLN A 311 1.27 3.24 5.70
N SER A 312 1.24 2.18 4.90
CA SER A 312 1.80 2.20 3.54
C SER A 312 0.97 3.08 2.61
N PRO A 313 1.58 3.84 1.70
CA PRO A 313 0.89 4.38 0.54
C PRO A 313 0.30 3.26 -0.32
N TYR A 314 -0.82 3.52 -0.97
CA TYR A 314 -1.53 2.55 -1.78
C TYR A 314 -1.85 3.11 -3.17
N LEU A 315 -1.42 2.38 -4.21
CA LEU A 315 -1.68 2.70 -5.61
C LEU A 315 -2.65 1.68 -6.19
N ARG A 316 -3.67 2.14 -6.88
CA ARG A 316 -4.65 1.26 -7.49
C ARG A 316 -5.08 1.77 -8.86
N ASN A 317 -5.27 0.84 -9.80
CA ASN A 317 -5.81 1.13 -11.12
C ASN A 317 -5.19 2.39 -11.78
N CYS A 318 -3.87 2.35 -11.96
CA CYS A 318 -3.09 3.38 -12.64
C CYS A 318 -2.36 2.81 -13.85
N THR A 319 -2.02 3.66 -14.82
CA THR A 319 -1.19 3.26 -15.96
C THR A 319 -0.06 4.25 -16.20
N ASN A 320 1.17 3.75 -16.31
CA ASN A 320 2.36 4.55 -16.60
C ASN A 320 2.87 4.31 -18.03
N PHE A 321 2.91 5.36 -18.83
CA PHE A 321 3.50 5.39 -20.18
C PHE A 321 4.70 6.34 -20.26
N VAL A 322 5.21 6.83 -19.13
CA VAL A 322 6.31 7.80 -19.12
C VAL A 322 7.62 7.09 -19.40
N THR A 323 8.23 7.38 -20.54
CA THR A 323 9.48 6.77 -21.00
C THR A 323 10.64 7.05 -20.02
N ASN A 324 11.52 6.08 -19.80
CA ASN A 324 12.68 6.07 -18.90
C ASN A 324 12.35 6.21 -17.40
N SER A 325 11.08 6.36 -17.03
CA SER A 325 10.69 6.56 -15.63
C SER A 325 10.84 5.29 -14.79
N VAL A 326 10.88 5.48 -13.48
CA VAL A 326 10.56 4.46 -12.50
C VAL A 326 9.08 4.59 -12.15
N GLY A 327 8.29 3.55 -12.33
CA GLY A 327 6.86 3.63 -12.02
C GLY A 327 6.60 3.86 -10.54
N MET A 328 7.26 3.09 -9.67
CA MET A 328 7.18 3.19 -8.22
C MET A 328 8.57 2.99 -7.61
N LYS A 329 9.06 3.97 -6.87
CA LYS A 329 10.39 3.97 -6.23
C LYS A 329 10.26 3.99 -4.71
N ILE A 330 10.70 2.92 -4.10
CA ILE A 330 10.65 2.72 -2.65
C ILE A 330 12.06 2.69 -2.12
N ASP A 331 12.54 3.82 -1.65
CA ASP A 331 13.83 3.94 -0.97
C ASP A 331 13.60 3.96 0.54
N GLY A 332 13.99 2.90 1.22
CA GLY A 332 13.79 2.78 2.66
C GLY A 332 14.56 3.78 3.50
N ASN A 333 15.53 4.52 2.92
CA ASN A 333 16.22 5.61 3.59
C ASN A 333 15.38 6.90 3.67
N HIS A 334 14.35 7.03 2.83
CA HIS A 334 13.50 8.22 2.79
C HIS A 334 12.27 8.12 3.69
N VAL A 335 12.18 7.07 4.48
CA VAL A 335 11.07 6.82 5.41
C VAL A 335 11.58 6.10 6.65
N ILE A 336 10.96 6.36 7.80
CA ILE A 336 11.25 5.69 9.07
C ILE A 336 10.01 4.95 9.59
N GLY A 337 10.21 4.01 10.50
CA GLY A 337 9.12 3.22 11.09
C GLY A 337 9.00 1.81 10.50
N PRO A 338 8.01 1.04 10.96
CA PRO A 338 7.88 -0.38 10.62
C PRO A 338 7.42 -0.62 9.18
N PHE A 339 6.74 0.36 8.55
CA PHE A 339 6.17 0.22 7.20
C PHE A 339 6.95 1.07 6.18
N LYS A 340 8.18 0.67 5.88
CA LYS A 340 8.95 1.22 4.77
C LYS A 340 8.46 0.67 3.42
N SER A 341 7.17 0.79 3.17
CA SER A 341 6.50 -0.01 2.14
C SER A 341 5.47 0.76 1.32
N PHE A 342 5.26 0.29 0.09
CA PHE A 342 4.12 0.62 -0.76
C PHE A 342 3.29 -0.64 -1.00
N VAL A 343 2.00 -0.43 -1.21
CA VAL A 343 1.07 -1.44 -1.71
C VAL A 343 0.56 -1.01 -3.08
N THR A 344 0.55 -1.91 -4.03
CA THR A 344 -0.04 -1.62 -5.36
C THR A 344 -0.95 -2.74 -5.81
N ASP A 345 -2.05 -2.35 -6.46
CA ASP A 345 -3.01 -3.23 -7.11
C ASP A 345 -3.39 -2.68 -8.48
N SER A 346 -3.34 -3.54 -9.51
CA SER A 346 -3.77 -3.18 -10.87
C SER A 346 -2.99 -1.98 -11.44
N TYR A 347 -1.66 -2.01 -11.37
CA TYR A 347 -0.80 -0.97 -11.92
C TYR A 347 -0.11 -1.46 -13.20
N THR A 348 -0.45 -0.86 -14.34
CA THR A 348 0.18 -1.16 -15.63
C THR A 348 1.35 -0.23 -15.90
N GLN A 349 2.51 -0.80 -16.22
CA GLN A 349 3.77 -0.09 -16.49
C GLN A 349 4.19 -0.36 -17.93
N TYR A 350 4.01 0.59 -18.81
CA TYR A 350 4.53 0.59 -20.18
C TYR A 350 5.52 1.76 -20.34
N ASN A 351 6.51 1.82 -19.48
CA ASN A 351 7.54 2.85 -19.44
C ASN A 351 8.83 2.33 -20.09
N GLN A 352 8.88 2.39 -21.40
CA GLN A 352 10.00 1.93 -22.20
C GLN A 352 11.35 2.43 -21.65
N ASN A 353 12.34 1.54 -21.55
CA ASN A 353 13.67 1.73 -20.97
C ASN A 353 13.67 2.17 -19.47
N GLY A 354 12.53 2.10 -18.81
CA GLY A 354 12.40 2.43 -17.41
C GLY A 354 12.38 1.19 -16.51
N ILE A 355 12.14 1.43 -15.23
CA ILE A 355 11.96 0.40 -14.22
C ILE A 355 10.51 0.42 -13.77
N GLY A 356 9.84 -0.73 -13.77
CA GLY A 356 8.46 -0.80 -13.29
C GLY A 356 8.37 -0.44 -11.81
N VAL A 357 9.03 -1.22 -10.96
CA VAL A 357 9.10 -1.00 -9.51
C VAL A 357 10.55 -1.12 -9.05
N SER A 358 11.05 -0.12 -8.33
CA SER A 358 12.38 -0.11 -7.72
C SER A 358 12.27 -0.06 -6.20
N ILE A 359 12.83 -1.04 -5.52
CA ILE A 359 12.77 -1.18 -4.07
C ILE A 359 14.19 -1.30 -3.55
N THR A 360 14.61 -0.34 -2.73
CA THR A 360 15.99 -0.26 -2.25
C THR A 360 16.06 0.06 -0.76
N ASN A 361 17.24 -0.13 -0.17
CA ASN A 361 17.56 0.29 1.19
C ASN A 361 16.54 -0.23 2.22
N GLU A 362 16.29 -1.55 2.18
CA GLU A 362 15.35 -2.23 3.08
C GLU A 362 13.88 -1.83 2.93
N GLY A 363 13.53 -1.15 1.83
CA GLY A 363 12.16 -0.91 1.45
C GLY A 363 11.40 -2.22 1.18
N TYR A 364 10.09 -2.16 1.20
CA TYR A 364 9.23 -3.32 0.92
C TYR A 364 8.08 -2.94 -0.02
N ALA A 365 7.65 -3.86 -0.84
CA ALA A 365 6.42 -3.71 -1.63
C ALA A 365 5.53 -4.95 -1.54
N GLN A 366 4.25 -4.73 -1.36
CA GLN A 366 3.21 -5.72 -1.65
C GLN A 366 2.64 -5.42 -3.02
N ILE A 367 2.82 -6.32 -3.96
CA ILE A 367 2.50 -6.11 -5.38
C ILE A 367 1.42 -7.09 -5.82
N VAL A 368 0.30 -6.57 -6.25
CA VAL A 368 -0.84 -7.35 -6.75
C VAL A 368 -1.22 -6.85 -8.14
N SER A 369 -1.40 -7.77 -9.08
CA SER A 369 -1.87 -7.45 -10.45
C SER A 369 -1.03 -6.34 -11.14
N LEU A 370 0.29 -6.41 -11.01
CA LEU A 370 1.23 -5.53 -11.70
C LEU A 370 1.50 -6.07 -13.11
N PHE A 371 1.43 -5.20 -14.10
CA PHE A 371 1.83 -5.50 -15.48
C PHE A 371 2.99 -4.59 -15.86
N THR A 372 4.16 -5.17 -16.16
CA THR A 372 5.33 -4.44 -16.67
C THR A 372 5.63 -4.87 -18.09
N ILE A 373 5.68 -3.92 -19.02
CA ILE A 373 5.78 -4.16 -20.46
C ILE A 373 6.85 -3.26 -21.05
N ASN A 374 7.81 -3.83 -21.79
CA ASN A 374 8.94 -3.11 -22.41
C ASN A 374 9.83 -2.32 -21.42
N ASN A 375 9.84 -2.68 -20.16
CA ASN A 375 10.71 -2.08 -19.18
C ASN A 375 12.14 -2.61 -19.32
N ASP A 376 13.15 -1.85 -18.91
CA ASP A 376 14.48 -2.40 -18.72
C ASP A 376 14.47 -3.43 -17.60
N GLU A 377 13.89 -3.08 -16.46
CA GLU A 377 13.66 -3.98 -15.33
C GLU A 377 12.19 -3.89 -14.89
N GLY A 378 11.49 -5.02 -14.82
CA GLY A 378 10.10 -5.07 -14.36
C GLY A 378 10.00 -4.74 -12.88
N ILE A 379 10.67 -5.53 -12.04
CA ILE A 379 10.77 -5.34 -10.59
C ILE A 379 12.23 -5.48 -10.19
N TYR A 380 12.76 -4.47 -9.54
CA TYR A 380 14.11 -4.41 -9.01
C TYR A 380 14.11 -4.29 -7.49
N CYS A 381 14.71 -5.24 -6.80
CA CYS A 381 14.98 -5.22 -5.38
C CYS A 381 16.49 -5.12 -5.14
N GLY A 382 16.95 -4.01 -4.59
CA GLY A 382 18.36 -3.76 -4.31
C GLY A 382 18.64 -3.34 -2.87
N SER A 383 19.88 -3.51 -2.40
CA SER A 383 20.31 -3.05 -1.07
C SER A 383 19.39 -3.49 0.08
N GLY A 384 18.97 -4.75 0.08
CA GLY A 384 18.07 -5.31 1.09
C GLY A 384 16.58 -5.00 0.86
N GLY A 385 16.22 -4.41 -0.28
CA GLY A 385 14.83 -4.21 -0.69
C GLY A 385 14.14 -5.55 -0.96
N GLN A 386 12.88 -5.65 -0.60
CA GLN A 386 12.11 -6.90 -0.72
C GLN A 386 10.71 -6.64 -1.25
N CYS A 387 10.14 -7.61 -1.95
CA CYS A 387 8.73 -7.56 -2.33
C CYS A 387 8.10 -8.95 -2.37
N ASP A 388 6.79 -8.96 -2.18
CA ASP A 388 5.92 -10.09 -2.45
C ASP A 388 5.02 -9.74 -3.63
N VAL A 389 5.01 -10.64 -4.64
CA VAL A 389 4.35 -10.40 -5.93
C VAL A 389 3.33 -11.50 -6.17
N THR A 390 2.10 -11.10 -6.50
CA THR A 390 1.04 -12.03 -6.87
C THR A 390 0.25 -11.54 -8.08
N ASN A 391 -0.27 -12.48 -8.86
CA ASN A 391 -1.11 -12.24 -10.04
C ASN A 391 -0.55 -11.16 -10.97
N SER A 392 0.73 -11.21 -11.28
CA SER A 392 1.46 -10.18 -12.01
C SER A 392 2.12 -10.70 -13.28
N ASN A 393 2.56 -9.80 -14.14
CA ASN A 393 3.22 -10.16 -15.40
C ASN A 393 4.36 -9.19 -15.71
N SER A 394 5.46 -9.72 -16.23
CA SER A 394 6.56 -8.95 -16.83
C SER A 394 6.81 -9.42 -18.24
N SER A 395 6.62 -8.53 -19.23
CA SER A 395 6.65 -8.90 -20.65
C SER A 395 7.54 -7.99 -21.45
N PHE A 396 8.26 -8.59 -22.39
CA PHE A 396 9.01 -7.91 -23.47
C PHE A 396 10.07 -6.90 -23.00
N GLY A 397 10.51 -6.99 -21.74
CA GLY A 397 11.60 -6.20 -21.17
C GLY A 397 12.92 -6.97 -21.13
N ASN A 398 13.99 -6.34 -20.66
CA ASN A 398 15.28 -6.99 -20.52
C ASN A 398 15.30 -7.97 -19.32
N PHE A 399 14.75 -7.52 -18.17
CA PHE A 399 14.67 -8.34 -16.96
C PHE A 399 13.29 -8.19 -16.30
N GLY A 400 12.63 -9.32 -16.04
CA GLY A 400 11.33 -9.31 -15.35
C GLY A 400 11.48 -9.06 -13.85
N LEU A 401 12.32 -9.82 -13.18
CA LEU A 401 12.56 -9.77 -11.74
C LEU A 401 14.06 -9.71 -11.46
N VAL A 402 14.47 -8.84 -10.54
CA VAL A 402 15.87 -8.63 -10.15
C VAL A 402 15.97 -8.56 -8.63
N ALA A 403 16.91 -9.32 -8.06
CA ALA A 403 17.35 -9.17 -6.67
C ALA A 403 18.85 -8.87 -6.66
N ASP A 404 19.26 -7.76 -6.03
CA ASP A 404 20.62 -7.24 -6.12
C ASP A 404 21.14 -6.77 -4.75
N GLY A 405 22.24 -7.37 -4.29
CA GLY A 405 22.96 -6.95 -3.11
C GLY A 405 22.23 -7.21 -1.79
N VAL A 406 22.76 -6.59 -0.75
CA VAL A 406 22.28 -6.67 0.64
C VAL A 406 22.10 -5.27 1.22
N GLY A 407 21.24 -5.15 2.22
CA GLY A 407 21.02 -3.93 2.99
C GLY A 407 22.11 -3.65 4.03
N ALA A 408 21.80 -2.76 4.94
CA ALA A 408 22.67 -2.46 6.06
C ALA A 408 22.80 -3.68 7.02
N LYS A 409 23.90 -3.71 7.75
CA LYS A 409 24.09 -4.67 8.84
C LYS A 409 22.97 -4.50 9.89
N GLN A 410 22.24 -5.58 10.14
CA GLN A 410 21.12 -5.59 11.08
C GLN A 410 21.60 -5.72 12.53
N PHE A 411 22.44 -6.70 12.77
CA PHE A 411 23.07 -6.97 14.06
C PHE A 411 24.32 -7.83 13.88
N THR A 412 25.04 -8.05 14.96
CA THR A 412 26.24 -8.90 15.01
C THR A 412 26.04 -9.97 16.08
N GLY A 413 26.24 -11.23 15.69
CA GLY A 413 26.33 -12.36 16.63
C GLY A 413 27.76 -12.77 16.89
N ILE A 414 28.01 -13.46 17.99
CA ILE A 414 29.30 -14.06 18.32
C ILE A 414 29.10 -15.56 18.40
N ILE A 415 29.90 -16.33 17.66
CA ILE A 415 29.84 -17.81 17.69
C ILE A 415 30.08 -18.29 19.12
N SER A 416 29.12 -19.00 19.68
CA SER A 416 29.14 -19.51 21.05
C SER A 416 29.71 -20.90 21.19
N ALA A 417 29.74 -21.67 20.08
CA ALA A 417 30.39 -22.97 19.99
C ALA A 417 30.98 -23.19 18.59
N THR A 418 32.17 -23.75 18.49
CA THR A 418 32.82 -24.06 17.20
C THR A 418 31.92 -24.96 16.36
N SER A 419 31.60 -24.53 15.15
CA SER A 419 30.87 -25.38 14.17
C SER A 419 31.84 -26.33 13.46
N ALA A 420 31.33 -27.49 13.07
CA ALA A 420 32.11 -28.41 12.25
C ALA A 420 32.17 -27.90 10.79
N GLU A 421 33.19 -28.36 10.06
CA GLU A 421 33.20 -28.25 8.60
C GLU A 421 32.02 -29.02 8.00
N ASN A 422 31.43 -28.48 6.96
CA ASN A 422 30.20 -28.96 6.33
C ASN A 422 28.96 -28.97 7.23
N ALA A 423 28.98 -28.24 8.36
CA ALA A 423 27.79 -28.03 9.13
C ALA A 423 26.84 -27.07 8.39
N ASP A 424 25.56 -27.32 8.50
CA ASP A 424 24.50 -26.41 8.02
C ASP A 424 24.02 -25.43 9.09
N GLN A 425 24.65 -25.43 10.26
CA GLN A 425 24.24 -24.60 11.40
C GLN A 425 25.42 -24.22 12.30
N PHE A 426 25.19 -23.12 13.03
CA PHE A 426 26.04 -22.73 14.15
C PHE A 426 25.22 -22.10 15.29
N THR A 427 25.81 -21.95 16.45
CA THR A 427 25.20 -21.26 17.59
C THR A 427 25.86 -19.90 17.82
N ILE A 428 25.03 -18.88 18.03
CA ILE A 428 25.49 -17.52 18.32
C ILE A 428 25.05 -17.09 19.70
N ASN A 429 25.90 -16.33 20.36
CA ASN A 429 25.55 -15.53 21.54
C ASN A 429 25.14 -14.14 21.08
N VAL A 430 23.92 -13.76 21.42
CA VAL A 430 23.30 -12.51 20.98
C VAL A 430 23.24 -11.47 22.11
N GLU A 431 23.44 -11.86 23.39
CA GLU A 431 23.32 -10.96 24.54
C GLU A 431 24.56 -10.09 24.77
N GLN A 432 25.73 -10.51 24.31
CA GLN A 432 26.99 -9.81 24.66
C GLN A 432 27.18 -8.47 23.95
N ASP A 433 26.49 -8.22 22.83
CA ASP A 433 26.61 -6.98 22.06
C ASP A 433 25.56 -5.91 22.41
N SER A 434 24.69 -6.17 23.38
CA SER A 434 23.53 -5.29 23.64
C SER A 434 23.31 -5.05 25.13
N PRO A 435 24.20 -4.32 25.79
CA PRO A 435 23.99 -3.97 27.19
C PRO A 435 22.74 -3.11 27.31
N THR A 436 21.97 -3.37 28.38
CA THR A 436 20.90 -2.44 28.78
C THR A 436 21.55 -1.19 29.38
N LEU A 437 21.30 -0.05 28.75
CA LEU A 437 21.88 1.23 29.16
C LEU A 437 20.86 2.04 29.94
N GLY A 438 21.29 2.70 30.99
CA GLY A 438 20.49 3.68 31.71
C GLY A 438 20.30 4.94 30.86
N ILE A 439 19.12 5.52 30.90
CA ILE A 439 18.82 6.81 30.26
C ILE A 439 19.14 7.92 31.28
N GLN A 440 20.02 8.82 30.87
CA GLN A 440 20.41 9.98 31.69
C GLN A 440 19.41 11.14 31.50
N THR A 441 19.03 11.43 30.30
CA THR A 441 18.02 12.45 29.96
C THR A 441 17.21 12.04 28.73
N ALA A 442 15.99 12.56 28.67
CA ALA A 442 15.16 12.42 27.48
C ALA A 442 14.40 13.72 27.17
N HIS A 443 14.28 14.06 25.94
CA HIS A 443 13.48 15.19 25.46
C HIS A 443 12.47 14.70 24.44
N TYR A 444 11.19 14.93 24.73
CA TYR A 444 10.10 14.54 23.84
C TYR A 444 9.43 15.74 23.20
N SER A 445 9.36 15.75 21.88
CA SER A 445 8.60 16.73 21.11
C SER A 445 7.21 16.17 20.81
N HIS A 446 6.19 16.70 21.49
CA HIS A 446 4.82 16.20 21.36
C HIS A 446 4.23 16.42 19.97
N THR A 447 4.64 17.47 19.25
CA THR A 447 4.14 17.78 17.90
C THR A 447 4.76 16.91 16.81
N SER A 448 6.06 16.59 16.92
CA SER A 448 6.75 15.73 15.95
C SER A 448 6.71 14.25 16.32
N GLY A 449 6.38 13.91 17.56
CA GLY A 449 6.41 12.53 18.06
C GLY A 449 7.82 11.96 18.20
N ILE A 450 8.86 12.79 18.21
CA ILE A 450 10.25 12.37 18.33
C ILE A 450 10.71 12.51 19.78
N ILE A 451 11.31 11.44 20.31
CA ILE A 451 12.07 11.46 21.54
C ILE A 451 13.56 11.49 21.22
N THR A 452 14.31 12.37 21.87
CA THR A 452 15.77 12.37 21.87
C THR A 452 16.24 11.91 23.23
N VAL A 453 17.05 10.86 23.25
CA VAL A 453 17.53 10.18 24.46
C VAL A 453 19.03 10.36 24.58
N THR A 454 19.50 10.65 25.79
CA THR A 454 20.93 10.60 26.15
C THR A 454 21.15 9.46 27.14
N THR A 455 22.00 8.52 26.79
CA THR A 455 22.34 7.36 27.60
C THR A 455 23.50 7.68 28.57
N SER A 456 23.60 6.92 29.63
CA SER A 456 24.66 7.09 30.64
C SER A 456 26.07 6.80 30.12
N THR A 457 26.19 5.99 29.08
CA THR A 457 27.42 5.63 28.37
C THR A 457 27.18 5.64 26.86
N ASN A 458 28.23 5.48 26.06
CA ASN A 458 28.10 5.36 24.60
C ASN A 458 27.22 4.18 24.27
N HIS A 459 26.22 4.39 23.41
CA HIS A 459 25.21 3.37 23.07
C HIS A 459 25.61 2.46 21.90
N GLY A 460 26.46 2.90 21.00
CA GLY A 460 26.87 2.10 19.84
C GLY A 460 25.76 1.83 18.82
N PHE A 461 24.58 2.47 18.94
CA PHE A 461 23.46 2.25 18.00
C PHE A 461 23.74 2.93 16.67
N ASN A 462 23.25 2.29 15.60
CA ASN A 462 23.22 2.89 14.27
C ASN A 462 21.80 3.37 13.94
N VAL A 463 21.69 4.30 12.98
CA VAL A 463 20.39 4.67 12.40
C VAL A 463 19.75 3.41 11.79
N GLY A 464 18.47 3.21 12.07
CA GLY A 464 17.74 2.02 11.67
C GLY A 464 17.75 0.88 12.70
N ALA A 465 18.58 0.96 13.75
CA ALA A 465 18.59 -0.05 14.80
C ALA A 465 17.23 -0.09 15.53
N ALA A 466 16.74 -1.29 15.80
CA ALA A 466 15.58 -1.49 16.66
C ALA A 466 16.03 -1.45 18.12
N VAL A 467 15.40 -0.60 18.93
CA VAL A 467 15.69 -0.45 20.37
C VAL A 467 14.44 -0.65 21.20
N THR A 468 14.59 -1.28 22.34
CA THR A 468 13.55 -1.37 23.36
C THR A 468 13.82 -0.34 24.44
N MET A 469 12.86 0.54 24.71
CA MET A 469 12.92 1.52 25.80
C MET A 469 11.83 1.20 26.82
N SER A 470 12.12 1.42 28.11
CA SER A 470 11.15 1.20 29.19
C SER A 470 11.46 2.11 30.38
N GLY A 471 10.42 2.41 31.19
CA GLY A 471 10.58 3.03 32.50
C GLY A 471 10.95 4.51 32.48
N LEU A 472 10.72 5.27 31.40
CA LEU A 472 10.89 6.72 31.40
C LEU A 472 9.68 7.40 32.07
N GLU A 473 9.95 8.26 33.05
CA GLU A 473 8.92 9.03 33.74
C GLU A 473 8.79 10.43 33.15
N PHE A 474 7.57 10.79 32.76
CA PHE A 474 7.22 12.12 32.25
C PHE A 474 6.10 12.75 33.07
N SER A 475 6.17 14.04 33.29
CA SER A 475 5.03 14.82 33.78
C SER A 475 4.24 15.40 32.61
N CYS A 476 2.91 15.29 32.69
CA CYS A 476 1.97 15.84 31.70
C CYS A 476 1.34 17.11 32.24
N THR A 477 1.17 18.12 31.39
CA THR A 477 0.63 19.45 31.78
C THR A 477 -0.91 19.56 31.68
N SER A 478 -1.63 18.47 31.55
CA SER A 478 -3.11 18.50 31.59
C SER A 478 -3.63 18.66 33.04
N GLY A 479 -3.49 19.85 33.61
CA GLY A 479 -4.24 20.34 34.78
C GLY A 479 -4.07 19.63 36.15
N ALA A 480 -3.57 18.43 36.23
CA ALA A 480 -3.56 17.58 37.41
C ALA A 480 -2.18 17.03 37.83
N GLY A 481 -1.08 17.44 37.18
CA GLY A 481 0.28 17.03 37.60
C GLY A 481 0.51 15.51 37.61
N THR A 482 -0.09 14.78 36.72
CA THR A 482 0.04 13.31 36.61
C THR A 482 1.40 12.93 36.04
N THR A 483 2.14 12.09 36.72
CA THR A 483 3.34 11.44 36.20
C THR A 483 2.93 10.23 35.38
N THR A 484 3.45 10.13 34.16
CA THR A 484 3.22 8.99 33.27
C THR A 484 4.52 8.26 33.04
N ILE A 485 4.51 6.94 33.20
CA ILE A 485 5.64 6.08 32.84
C ILE A 485 5.49 5.70 31.37
N PHE A 486 6.51 5.91 30.58
CA PHE A 486 6.53 5.58 29.16
C PHE A 486 7.81 4.81 28.79
N PRO A 487 7.70 3.73 28.00
CA PRO A 487 6.46 3.00 27.71
C PRO A 487 5.84 2.43 28.98
N ASP A 488 4.49 2.40 29.00
CA ASP A 488 3.73 1.85 30.11
C ASP A 488 3.90 0.34 30.18
N GLY A 489 4.14 -0.16 31.41
CA GLY A 489 4.10 -1.58 31.71
C GLY A 489 5.44 -2.33 31.66
N THR A 490 5.35 -3.63 31.92
CA THR A 490 6.48 -4.57 32.03
C THR A 490 7.09 -4.95 30.68
N ASN A 491 6.41 -4.68 29.58
CA ASN A 491 6.88 -4.94 28.23
C ASN A 491 7.29 -3.61 27.57
N GLY A 492 8.59 -3.42 27.37
CA GLY A 492 9.10 -2.28 26.61
C GLY A 492 8.58 -2.30 25.16
N TYR A 493 8.35 -1.12 24.59
CA TYR A 493 8.03 -0.99 23.18
C TYR A 493 9.30 -0.94 22.34
N ILE A 494 9.19 -1.47 21.10
CA ILE A 494 10.29 -1.46 20.14
C ILE A 494 10.17 -0.21 19.28
N PHE A 495 11.25 0.55 19.20
CA PHE A 495 11.36 1.77 18.40
C PHE A 495 12.55 1.69 17.46
N THR A 496 12.48 2.42 16.36
CA THR A 496 13.60 2.51 15.41
C THR A 496 14.39 3.79 15.67
N VAL A 497 15.71 3.69 15.73
CA VAL A 497 16.61 4.84 15.83
C VAL A 497 16.56 5.64 14.53
N ASN A 498 16.10 6.88 14.58
CA ASN A 498 16.00 7.75 13.40
C ASN A 498 17.28 8.53 13.13
N ALA A 499 17.94 8.95 14.19
CA ALA A 499 19.19 9.70 14.09
C ALA A 499 20.09 9.41 15.29
N VAL A 500 21.38 9.46 15.05
CA VAL A 500 22.42 9.38 16.09
C VAL A 500 23.10 10.73 16.11
N GLY A 501 23.05 11.40 17.28
CA GLY A 501 23.71 12.68 17.51
C GLY A 501 25.14 12.47 18.01
N ALA A 502 25.36 12.65 19.33
CA ALA A 502 26.62 12.30 19.99
C ALA A 502 26.70 10.77 20.21
N ALA A 503 27.87 10.26 20.56
CA ALA A 503 28.08 8.82 20.81
C ALA A 503 27.15 8.21 21.88
N ASN A 504 26.62 9.06 22.78
CA ASN A 504 25.66 8.70 23.82
C ASN A 504 24.25 9.30 23.58
N SER A 505 23.94 9.82 22.38
CA SER A 505 22.62 10.43 22.09
C SER A 505 22.06 9.93 20.77
N PHE A 506 20.79 9.52 20.82
CA PHE A 506 20.03 9.12 19.65
C PHE A 506 18.60 9.66 19.72
N SER A 507 17.88 9.65 18.61
CA SER A 507 16.46 9.94 18.57
C SER A 507 15.66 8.80 17.95
N ALA A 508 14.41 8.66 18.41
CA ALA A 508 13.46 7.69 17.91
C ALA A 508 12.06 8.32 17.79
N TYR A 509 11.26 7.84 16.85
CA TYR A 509 9.87 8.23 16.76
C TYR A 509 9.03 7.36 17.70
N VAL A 510 8.27 8.00 18.58
CA VAL A 510 7.41 7.34 19.58
C VAL A 510 5.93 7.72 19.44
N GLY A 511 5.59 8.54 18.44
CA GLY A 511 4.25 9.04 18.18
C GLY A 511 3.99 10.43 18.75
N PRO A 512 3.13 11.23 18.07
CA PRO A 512 2.77 12.57 18.54
C PRO A 512 1.77 12.50 19.71
N SER A 513 1.73 13.57 20.49
CA SER A 513 0.74 13.76 21.55
C SER A 513 0.11 15.14 21.43
N THR A 514 -1.11 15.28 21.94
CA THR A 514 -1.82 16.57 21.98
C THR A 514 -1.34 17.49 23.10
N ILE A 515 -0.60 16.95 24.07
CA ILE A 515 -0.12 17.69 25.24
C ILE A 515 1.39 17.55 25.40
N PRO A 516 2.09 18.59 25.89
CA PRO A 516 3.50 18.51 26.23
C PRO A 516 3.78 17.53 27.37
N HIS A 517 4.90 16.81 27.26
CA HIS A 517 5.41 15.91 28.29
C HIS A 517 6.83 16.31 28.62
N SER A 518 7.14 16.47 29.89
CA SER A 518 8.47 16.81 30.40
C SER A 518 9.08 15.61 31.10
N TYR A 519 10.24 15.18 30.65
CA TYR A 519 11.00 14.09 31.27
C TYR A 519 11.38 14.44 32.70
N GLN A 520 11.16 13.52 33.62
CA GLN A 520 11.48 13.66 35.04
C GLN A 520 12.68 12.81 35.40
N THR A 521 12.60 11.51 35.18
CA THR A 521 13.66 10.56 35.57
C THR A 521 13.43 9.17 34.95
N GLY A 522 14.38 8.29 35.20
CA GLY A 522 14.25 6.86 34.90
C GLY A 522 14.48 6.49 33.46
N GLY A 523 14.29 5.23 33.18
CA GLY A 523 14.36 4.63 31.88
C GLY A 523 15.64 3.88 31.57
N THR A 524 15.44 2.86 30.75
CA THR A 524 16.49 2.03 30.17
C THR A 524 16.27 1.84 28.70
N VAL A 525 17.34 1.61 27.96
CA VAL A 525 17.30 1.26 26.53
C VAL A 525 18.26 0.13 26.24
N ALA A 526 17.84 -0.80 25.40
CA ALA A 526 18.68 -1.86 24.86
C ALA A 526 18.39 -2.04 23.37
N ILE A 527 19.34 -2.57 22.61
CA ILE A 527 19.05 -3.05 21.26
C ILE A 527 18.01 -4.16 21.39
N ASN A 528 16.95 -4.08 20.58
CA ASN A 528 16.03 -5.19 20.44
C ASN A 528 16.68 -6.21 19.53
N VAL A 529 17.26 -7.24 20.14
CA VAL A 529 17.89 -8.32 19.37
C VAL A 529 16.81 -9.19 18.78
N VAL A 530 16.58 -8.97 17.51
CA VAL A 530 15.72 -9.84 16.71
C VAL A 530 16.56 -11.06 16.34
N ARG A 531 16.06 -12.27 16.65
CA ARG A 531 16.72 -13.51 16.19
C ARG A 531 16.89 -13.46 14.66
N PRO A 532 17.92 -14.12 14.11
CA PRO A 532 18.08 -14.26 12.67
C PRO A 532 16.81 -14.80 12.01
N PHE A 533 16.35 -14.18 10.92
CA PHE A 533 15.17 -14.64 10.18
C PHE A 533 15.58 -15.42 8.94
N ASP A 534 14.65 -16.23 8.46
CA ASP A 534 14.72 -16.77 7.09
C ASP A 534 14.91 -15.61 6.08
N GLY A 535 15.85 -15.81 5.18
CA GLY A 535 16.22 -14.81 4.18
C GLY A 535 17.18 -13.72 4.63
N GLN A 536 17.63 -13.65 5.88
CA GLN A 536 18.81 -12.88 6.23
C GLN A 536 20.07 -13.59 5.74
N VAL A 537 21.12 -12.82 5.48
CA VAL A 537 22.40 -13.35 5.07
C VAL A 537 23.49 -12.99 6.06
N VAL A 538 24.45 -13.88 6.16
CA VAL A 538 25.63 -13.76 7.01
C VAL A 538 26.85 -13.66 6.12
N TYR A 539 27.75 -12.75 6.48
CA TYR A 539 29.05 -12.60 5.89
C TYR A 539 30.11 -12.85 6.95
N PHE A 540 30.99 -13.82 6.71
CA PHE A 540 31.93 -14.27 7.74
C PHE A 540 33.24 -13.49 7.79
N ASP A 541 33.79 -13.13 6.63
CA ASP A 541 35.05 -12.37 6.54
C ASP A 541 35.32 -11.92 5.11
N GLU A 542 36.09 -10.84 4.94
CA GLU A 542 36.59 -10.38 3.64
C GLU A 542 37.52 -11.41 2.94
N LEU A 543 38.05 -12.36 3.68
CA LEU A 543 38.90 -13.43 3.18
C LEU A 543 38.16 -14.44 2.29
N TYR A 544 36.84 -14.42 2.26
CA TYR A 544 36.02 -15.45 1.61
C TYR A 544 35.28 -14.92 0.38
N ASN A 545 36.00 -14.16 -0.45
CA ASN A 545 35.44 -13.60 -1.66
C ASN A 545 35.37 -14.57 -2.82
N THR A 546 34.46 -14.28 -3.74
CA THR A 546 34.26 -15.02 -5.00
C THR A 546 34.54 -14.09 -6.19
N VAL A 547 34.82 -14.68 -7.37
CA VAL A 547 34.91 -13.92 -8.62
C VAL A 547 33.53 -13.54 -9.06
N GLY A 548 33.22 -12.25 -9.01
CA GLY A 548 31.89 -11.70 -9.32
C GLY A 548 31.74 -11.13 -10.72
N LYS A 549 32.83 -10.58 -11.29
CA LYS A 549 32.80 -10.01 -12.62
C LYS A 549 34.14 -10.09 -13.29
N ILE A 550 34.16 -10.40 -14.58
CA ILE A 550 35.33 -10.33 -15.42
C ILE A 550 35.07 -9.30 -16.53
N THR A 551 35.89 -8.25 -16.56
CA THR A 551 35.76 -7.18 -17.55
C THR A 551 36.95 -7.24 -18.52
N ILE A 552 36.67 -7.46 -19.82
CA ILE A 552 37.70 -7.47 -20.87
C ILE A 552 38.29 -6.06 -20.97
N THR A 553 39.62 -5.98 -20.80
CA THR A 553 40.39 -4.74 -20.97
C THR A 553 41.02 -4.60 -22.35
N ASN A 554 41.33 -5.78 -22.97
CA ASN A 554 41.77 -5.87 -24.37
C ASN A 554 41.16 -7.16 -24.95
N PRO A 555 40.40 -7.12 -26.04
CA PRO A 555 39.78 -8.29 -26.63
C PRO A 555 40.78 -9.20 -27.37
N GLY A 556 42.02 -8.81 -27.54
CA GLY A 556 43.00 -9.52 -28.35
C GLY A 556 42.64 -9.59 -29.83
N SER A 557 43.36 -10.36 -30.61
CA SER A 557 43.06 -10.58 -32.02
C SER A 557 43.69 -11.88 -32.54
N GLY A 558 43.13 -12.44 -33.62
CA GLY A 558 43.67 -13.64 -34.26
C GLY A 558 43.14 -14.97 -33.64
N TYR A 559 42.06 -14.94 -32.92
CA TYR A 559 41.38 -16.14 -32.43
C TYR A 559 40.51 -16.75 -33.52
N SER A 560 40.72 -18.05 -33.80
CA SER A 560 39.83 -18.84 -34.67
C SER A 560 38.90 -19.77 -33.85
N SER A 561 39.22 -19.94 -32.56
CA SER A 561 38.40 -20.64 -31.57
C SER A 561 38.48 -19.90 -30.23
N PRO A 562 37.46 -20.01 -29.35
CA PRO A 562 37.49 -19.39 -28.03
C PRO A 562 38.75 -19.78 -27.25
N PRO A 563 39.47 -18.82 -26.62
CA PRO A 563 40.64 -19.13 -25.81
C PRO A 563 40.26 -19.89 -24.54
N ILE A 564 41.18 -20.70 -24.09
CA ILE A 564 41.10 -21.29 -22.74
C ILE A 564 41.42 -20.20 -21.74
N ILE A 565 40.54 -20.01 -20.76
CA ILE A 565 40.73 -19.08 -19.67
C ILE A 565 41.24 -19.81 -18.44
N THR A 566 42.32 -19.29 -17.88
CA THR A 566 42.89 -19.80 -16.62
C THR A 566 42.85 -18.69 -15.59
N ILE A 567 42.11 -18.91 -14.50
CA ILE A 567 42.06 -18.02 -13.34
C ILE A 567 42.99 -18.62 -12.29
N SER A 568 43.80 -17.80 -11.61
CA SER A 568 44.68 -18.30 -10.57
C SER A 568 43.90 -18.94 -9.41
N ASN A 569 44.54 -19.87 -8.70
CA ASN A 569 43.96 -20.45 -7.50
C ASN A 569 43.69 -19.37 -6.45
N PRO A 570 42.68 -19.52 -5.59
CA PRO A 570 42.53 -18.68 -4.40
C PRO A 570 43.79 -18.80 -3.52
N SER A 571 44.11 -17.69 -2.85
CA SER A 571 45.35 -17.57 -2.04
C SER A 571 45.29 -18.26 -0.68
N THR A 572 44.38 -19.17 -0.50
CA THR A 572 44.12 -19.77 0.82
C THR A 572 45.19 -20.71 1.29
N VAL A 573 45.53 -20.55 2.55
CA VAL A 573 46.31 -21.51 3.34
C VAL A 573 45.47 -22.75 3.69
N ASN A 574 44.16 -22.72 3.45
CA ASN A 574 43.17 -23.73 3.82
C ASN A 574 42.63 -24.46 2.59
N ASP A 575 42.44 -25.78 2.68
CA ASP A 575 42.02 -26.69 1.58
C ASP A 575 40.61 -26.46 1.01
N TRP A 576 39.83 -25.49 1.55
CA TRP A 576 38.46 -25.23 1.12
C TRP A 576 38.33 -24.24 -0.04
N GLY A 577 39.39 -23.58 -0.46
CA GLY A 577 39.37 -22.66 -1.61
C GLY A 577 39.04 -23.41 -2.92
N ILE A 578 38.11 -22.89 -3.67
CA ILE A 578 37.72 -23.43 -4.99
C ILE A 578 38.08 -22.43 -6.07
N ARG A 579 38.83 -22.87 -7.07
CA ARG A 579 39.21 -22.04 -8.20
C ARG A 579 38.00 -21.69 -9.07
N ALA A 580 37.87 -20.42 -9.42
CA ALA A 580 36.89 -19.96 -10.39
C ALA A 580 37.21 -20.48 -11.80
N THR A 581 36.19 -20.72 -12.59
CA THR A 581 36.30 -21.12 -13.99
C THR A 581 35.47 -20.20 -14.88
N ALA A 582 35.93 -19.98 -16.10
CA ALA A 582 35.22 -19.14 -17.07
C ALA A 582 35.40 -19.66 -18.49
N SER A 583 34.51 -19.30 -19.39
CA SER A 583 34.58 -19.54 -20.82
C SER A 583 34.53 -18.23 -21.58
N ALA A 584 35.03 -18.20 -22.80
CA ALA A 584 34.96 -17.06 -23.69
C ALA A 584 34.10 -17.36 -24.91
N THR A 585 33.45 -16.31 -25.45
CA THR A 585 32.86 -16.32 -26.78
C THR A 585 33.64 -15.38 -27.70
N LEU A 586 33.59 -15.61 -29.00
CA LEU A 586 34.27 -14.77 -29.98
C LEU A 586 33.28 -13.81 -30.68
N SER A 587 33.74 -12.61 -30.91
CA SER A 587 33.16 -11.63 -31.86
C SER A 587 34.17 -11.47 -33.01
N GLY A 588 33.94 -12.18 -34.13
CA GLY A 588 34.93 -12.29 -35.19
C GLY A 588 36.18 -13.04 -34.74
N THR A 589 37.35 -12.38 -34.78
CA THR A 589 38.63 -12.94 -34.33
C THR A 589 39.09 -12.43 -32.97
N GLN A 590 38.19 -11.80 -32.23
CA GLN A 590 38.43 -11.20 -30.92
C GLN A 590 37.55 -11.85 -29.84
N VAL A 591 37.97 -11.79 -28.59
CA VAL A 591 37.15 -12.21 -27.47
C VAL A 591 36.00 -11.18 -27.30
N GLY A 592 34.74 -11.61 -27.49
CA GLY A 592 33.58 -10.79 -27.39
C GLY A 592 33.03 -10.69 -25.96
N GLU A 593 33.01 -11.87 -25.28
CA GLU A 593 32.47 -11.97 -23.94
C GLU A 593 33.19 -13.06 -23.13
N VAL A 594 33.25 -12.86 -21.83
CA VAL A 594 33.74 -13.88 -20.87
C VAL A 594 32.63 -14.24 -19.91
N ASN A 595 32.20 -15.48 -19.96
CA ASN A 595 31.18 -16.05 -19.08
C ASN A 595 31.85 -16.86 -17.97
N ILE A 596 31.62 -16.44 -16.74
CA ILE A 596 32.11 -17.17 -15.57
C ILE A 596 31.28 -18.49 -15.45
N LEU A 597 31.86 -19.66 -15.39
CA LEU A 597 31.21 -20.96 -15.23
C LEU A 597 31.10 -21.40 -13.76
N SER A 598 32.04 -20.95 -12.94
CA SER A 598 32.06 -21.10 -11.49
C SER A 598 32.80 -19.92 -10.89
N SER A 599 32.18 -19.22 -9.94
CA SER A 599 32.80 -18.07 -9.26
C SER A 599 33.95 -18.45 -8.35
N GLY A 600 34.09 -19.74 -8.02
CA GLY A 600 35.01 -20.18 -7.00
C GLY A 600 34.73 -19.57 -5.63
N ARG A 601 35.64 -19.71 -4.71
CA ARG A 601 35.59 -19.12 -3.37
C ARG A 601 36.95 -19.10 -2.70
N GLY A 602 37.10 -18.30 -1.66
CA GLY A 602 38.34 -18.25 -0.87
C GLY A 602 39.41 -17.33 -1.45
N TYR A 603 39.03 -16.35 -2.23
CA TYR A 603 39.93 -15.33 -2.75
C TYR A 603 40.15 -14.22 -1.73
N GLU A 604 41.35 -14.11 -1.20
CA GLU A 604 41.75 -12.96 -0.34
C GLU A 604 42.14 -11.75 -1.17
N THR A 605 42.70 -12.00 -2.36
CA THR A 605 43.13 -10.97 -3.30
C THR A 605 42.60 -11.28 -4.69
N THR A 606 42.47 -10.25 -5.51
CA THR A 606 42.03 -10.37 -6.90
C THR A 606 42.88 -11.36 -7.67
N PRO A 607 42.30 -12.47 -8.22
CA PRO A 607 43.08 -13.47 -8.97
C PRO A 607 43.54 -12.91 -10.30
N THR A 608 44.66 -13.46 -10.79
CA THR A 608 45.09 -13.24 -12.17
C THR A 608 44.25 -14.06 -13.14
N ILE A 609 43.92 -13.48 -14.29
CA ILE A 609 43.24 -14.15 -15.38
C ILE A 609 44.14 -14.19 -16.62
N LEU A 610 44.28 -15.35 -17.20
CA LEU A 610 45.11 -15.58 -18.39
C LEU A 610 44.25 -16.18 -19.51
N PHE A 611 44.45 -15.70 -20.71
CA PHE A 611 43.86 -16.23 -21.93
C PHE A 611 44.93 -16.99 -22.71
N SER A 612 44.61 -18.17 -23.27
CA SER A 612 45.50 -18.85 -24.18
C SER A 612 45.83 -17.97 -25.38
N MET A 613 47.01 -18.16 -25.97
CA MET A 613 47.43 -17.40 -27.15
C MET A 613 46.47 -17.60 -28.31
N PRO A 614 46.24 -16.56 -29.14
CA PRO A 614 45.47 -16.70 -30.37
C PRO A 614 46.18 -17.59 -31.37
N GLN A 615 45.42 -18.25 -32.24
CA GLN A 615 45.95 -19.17 -33.24
C GLN A 615 46.74 -18.46 -34.34
N THR A 616 46.41 -17.18 -34.56
CA THR A 616 47.15 -16.31 -35.51
C THR A 616 47.40 -14.97 -34.83
N GLY A 617 48.67 -14.48 -34.85
CA GLY A 617 49.05 -13.24 -34.19
C GLY A 617 49.63 -13.45 -32.78
N ILE A 618 49.93 -12.32 -32.10
CA ILE A 618 50.61 -12.31 -30.79
C ILE A 618 49.84 -11.56 -29.69
N ASN A 619 48.64 -11.02 -30.01
CA ASN A 619 47.89 -10.18 -29.10
C ASN A 619 46.84 -11.02 -28.35
N SER A 620 47.21 -11.57 -27.20
CA SER A 620 46.24 -12.21 -26.30
C SER A 620 45.28 -11.24 -25.67
N ALA A 621 44.08 -11.71 -25.42
CA ALA A 621 43.07 -10.93 -24.64
C ALA A 621 43.58 -10.72 -23.21
N THR A 622 43.15 -9.63 -22.61
CA THR A 622 43.36 -9.34 -21.19
C THR A 622 42.03 -8.89 -20.53
N ALA A 623 41.91 -9.20 -19.26
CA ALA A 623 40.73 -8.81 -18.47
C ALA A 623 41.11 -8.50 -17.01
N ILE A 624 40.25 -7.84 -16.31
CA ILE A 624 40.33 -7.60 -14.88
C ILE A 624 39.19 -8.35 -14.19
N VAL A 625 39.44 -8.75 -12.96
CA VAL A 625 38.49 -9.50 -12.11
C VAL A 625 38.05 -8.62 -10.97
N GLU A 626 36.76 -8.59 -10.71
CA GLU A 626 36.15 -7.99 -9.52
C GLU A 626 35.74 -9.11 -8.57
N LEU A 627 36.10 -8.98 -7.30
CA LEU A 627 35.69 -9.90 -6.23
C LEU A 627 34.43 -9.40 -5.55
N LEU A 628 33.60 -10.34 -5.16
CA LEU A 628 32.39 -10.10 -4.37
C LEU A 628 32.43 -10.94 -3.08
N PRO A 629 31.89 -10.42 -1.98
CA PRO A 629 31.80 -11.16 -0.73
C PRO A 629 30.88 -12.37 -0.84
N THR A 630 31.14 -13.41 -0.07
CA THR A 630 30.30 -14.60 0.02
C THR A 630 29.34 -14.49 1.19
N TYR A 631 28.04 -14.62 0.92
CA TYR A 631 26.99 -14.60 1.94
C TYR A 631 26.35 -15.97 2.09
N TYR A 632 25.88 -16.27 3.31
CA TYR A 632 25.13 -17.49 3.64
C TYR A 632 23.72 -17.12 4.07
N THR A 633 22.71 -17.73 3.44
CA THR A 633 21.31 -17.43 3.72
C THR A 633 20.83 -18.22 4.93
N VAL A 634 20.25 -17.51 5.89
CA VAL A 634 19.60 -18.09 7.05
C VAL A 634 18.29 -18.76 6.59
N LYS A 635 18.15 -20.05 6.87
CA LYS A 635 16.93 -20.83 6.66
C LYS A 635 15.98 -20.65 7.83
N GLU A 636 16.49 -20.82 9.03
CA GLU A 636 15.73 -20.70 10.26
C GLU A 636 16.65 -20.41 11.45
N SER A 637 16.08 -19.97 12.55
CA SER A 637 16.79 -19.86 13.81
C SER A 637 15.92 -20.23 14.98
N THR A 638 16.51 -20.76 16.04
CA THR A 638 15.80 -21.03 17.28
C THR A 638 15.50 -19.73 18.04
N PRO A 639 14.42 -19.69 18.85
CA PRO A 639 14.23 -18.60 19.80
C PRO A 639 15.45 -18.45 20.70
N ILE A 640 15.78 -17.21 21.05
CA ILE A 640 16.89 -16.92 21.96
C ILE A 640 16.58 -17.51 23.32
N SER A 641 17.44 -18.37 23.81
CA SER A 641 17.37 -18.98 25.13
C SER A 641 18.71 -18.80 25.84
N SER A 642 18.71 -18.15 27.00
CA SER A 642 19.94 -17.83 27.75
C SER A 642 20.97 -17.09 26.88
N GLY A 643 20.49 -16.20 26.01
CA GLY A 643 21.35 -15.41 25.13
C GLY A 643 21.86 -16.13 23.87
N ILE A 644 21.49 -17.38 23.66
CA ILE A 644 21.98 -18.22 22.57
C ILE A 644 20.85 -18.50 21.58
N SER A 645 21.16 -18.44 20.30
CA SER A 645 20.31 -18.90 19.19
C SER A 645 21.10 -19.83 18.27
N THR A 646 20.47 -20.91 17.82
CA THR A 646 21.02 -21.77 16.75
C THR A 646 20.51 -21.23 15.42
N VAL A 647 21.42 -21.00 14.49
CA VAL A 647 21.13 -20.49 13.14
C VAL A 647 21.43 -21.60 12.16
N THR A 648 20.43 -21.95 11.35
CA THR A 648 20.52 -22.96 10.28
C THR A 648 20.54 -22.25 8.93
N PHE A 649 21.35 -22.71 7.99
CA PHE A 649 21.53 -22.15 6.66
C PHE A 649 20.90 -23.01 5.57
N ASN A 650 20.66 -22.42 4.42
CA ASN A 650 20.23 -23.15 3.22
C ASN A 650 21.38 -23.96 2.57
N GLN A 651 22.64 -23.65 2.90
CA GLN A 651 23.82 -24.33 2.40
C GLN A 651 24.77 -24.68 3.54
N ASN A 652 25.56 -25.71 3.36
CA ASN A 652 26.57 -26.11 4.33
C ASN A 652 27.76 -25.13 4.33
N LEU A 653 28.27 -24.86 5.52
CA LEU A 653 29.48 -24.07 5.70
C LEU A 653 30.69 -24.90 5.21
N PRO A 654 31.51 -24.37 4.31
CA PRO A 654 32.61 -25.15 3.73
C PRO A 654 33.80 -25.30 4.68
N TYR A 655 33.76 -24.71 5.86
CA TYR A 655 34.83 -24.68 6.84
C TYR A 655 34.27 -24.60 8.26
N SER A 656 35.10 -24.97 9.24
CA SER A 656 34.78 -24.86 10.64
C SER A 656 34.88 -23.40 11.08
N VAL A 657 33.84 -22.87 11.75
CA VAL A 657 33.83 -21.52 12.33
C VAL A 657 34.09 -21.61 13.83
N GLY A 658 35.16 -20.97 14.28
CA GLY A 658 35.59 -21.03 15.67
C GLY A 658 34.75 -20.23 16.63
N ILE A 659 34.68 -20.66 17.90
CA ILE A 659 34.08 -19.90 19.00
C ILE A 659 34.70 -18.51 19.10
N GLY A 660 33.87 -17.48 19.37
CA GLY A 660 34.33 -16.10 19.48
C GLY A 660 34.38 -15.35 18.14
N THR A 661 34.13 -16.03 17.00
CA THR A 661 34.06 -15.37 15.70
C THR A 661 32.84 -14.45 15.66
N THR A 662 33.06 -13.21 15.24
CA THR A 662 32.01 -12.21 15.05
C THR A 662 31.30 -12.42 13.70
N VAL A 663 29.99 -12.49 13.74
CA VAL A 663 29.17 -12.79 12.57
C VAL A 663 28.12 -11.68 12.34
N PRO A 664 28.31 -10.81 11.35
CA PRO A 664 27.34 -9.79 10.99
C PRO A 664 26.21 -10.37 10.14
N PHE A 665 24.99 -9.95 10.47
CA PHE A 665 23.78 -10.32 9.76
C PHE A 665 23.24 -9.15 8.95
N TYR A 666 22.85 -9.43 7.71
CA TYR A 666 22.37 -8.45 6.75
C TYR A 666 20.99 -8.86 6.22
N LYS A 667 20.19 -7.87 5.84
CA LYS A 667 18.95 -8.10 5.09
C LYS A 667 19.29 -8.25 3.62
N GLN A 668 18.96 -9.38 3.01
CA GLN A 668 19.21 -9.57 1.58
C GLN A 668 18.07 -9.02 0.73
N SER A 669 18.39 -8.64 -0.50
CA SER A 669 17.39 -8.31 -1.50
C SER A 669 16.62 -9.56 -1.93
N ARG A 670 15.28 -9.46 -2.02
CA ARG A 670 14.41 -10.60 -2.29
C ARG A 670 13.20 -10.20 -3.12
N VAL A 671 12.87 -11.00 -4.11
CA VAL A 671 11.56 -11.03 -4.76
C VAL A 671 10.91 -12.36 -4.46
N LEU A 672 9.75 -12.34 -3.81
CA LEU A 672 8.90 -13.52 -3.63
C LEU A 672 7.73 -13.41 -4.61
N ALA A 673 7.69 -14.29 -5.61
CA ALA A 673 6.62 -14.32 -6.61
C ALA A 673 5.76 -15.57 -6.43
N SER A 674 4.55 -15.42 -5.87
CA SER A 674 3.59 -16.52 -5.70
C SER A 674 2.82 -16.81 -6.98
N SER A 675 2.53 -15.79 -7.78
CA SER A 675 1.91 -15.91 -9.10
C SER A 675 2.44 -14.81 -10.01
N HIS A 676 3.25 -15.19 -11.00
CA HIS A 676 3.87 -14.27 -11.93
C HIS A 676 4.06 -14.93 -13.29
N SER A 677 3.87 -14.17 -14.36
CA SER A 677 4.13 -14.65 -15.71
C SER A 677 5.14 -13.76 -16.44
N PHE A 678 5.84 -14.36 -17.38
CA PHE A 678 6.78 -13.68 -18.25
C PHE A 678 6.42 -13.96 -19.70
N GLU A 679 6.45 -12.93 -20.54
CA GLU A 679 6.35 -13.09 -21.99
C GLU A 679 7.57 -12.49 -22.65
N TYR A 680 8.08 -13.15 -23.70
CA TYR A 680 9.25 -12.72 -24.45
C TYR A 680 9.08 -12.96 -25.94
N ILE A 681 9.88 -12.26 -26.73
CA ILE A 681 9.96 -12.49 -28.17
C ILE A 681 11.08 -13.51 -28.41
N GLY A 682 10.72 -14.70 -28.86
CA GLY A 682 11.68 -15.75 -29.18
C GLY A 682 12.48 -15.43 -30.46
N SER A 683 13.63 -16.07 -30.61
CA SER A 683 14.50 -15.92 -31.78
C SER A 683 13.96 -16.59 -33.06
N GLY A 684 12.87 -17.37 -32.96
CA GLY A 684 12.23 -18.03 -34.08
C GLY A 684 11.16 -17.18 -34.73
N THR A 685 10.67 -17.64 -35.89
CA THR A 685 9.54 -17.03 -36.59
C THR A 685 8.35 -17.99 -36.46
N ASP A 686 7.20 -17.46 -36.10
CA ASP A 686 5.95 -18.22 -36.09
C ASP A 686 5.64 -18.70 -37.53
N PRO A 687 5.50 -20.02 -37.78
CA PRO A 687 5.30 -20.54 -39.12
C PRO A 687 3.97 -20.13 -39.76
N ILE A 688 3.01 -19.65 -38.99
CA ILE A 688 1.69 -19.25 -39.48
C ILE A 688 1.65 -17.74 -39.74
N SER A 689 2.11 -16.93 -38.83
CA SER A 689 2.01 -15.46 -38.90
C SER A 689 3.22 -14.79 -39.55
N SER A 690 4.34 -15.50 -39.71
CA SER A 690 5.64 -14.95 -40.11
C SER A 690 6.19 -13.84 -39.19
N LEU A 691 5.60 -13.68 -38.03
CA LEU A 691 6.08 -12.76 -36.98
C LEU A 691 7.07 -13.48 -36.06
N PRO A 692 7.89 -12.73 -35.29
CA PRO A 692 8.70 -13.33 -34.25
C PRO A 692 7.88 -14.22 -33.32
N SER A 693 8.38 -15.42 -33.01
CA SER A 693 7.71 -16.32 -32.09
C SER A 693 7.62 -15.66 -30.69
N ARG A 694 6.51 -15.90 -30.02
CA ARG A 694 6.33 -15.46 -28.63
C ARG A 694 6.38 -16.68 -27.73
N GLY A 695 7.04 -16.54 -26.61
CA GLY A 695 7.07 -17.54 -25.56
C GLY A 695 6.62 -16.93 -24.24
N GLY A 696 6.27 -17.77 -23.29
CA GLY A 696 5.88 -17.33 -21.95
C GLY A 696 6.16 -18.40 -20.90
N VAL A 697 6.39 -17.95 -19.69
CA VAL A 697 6.55 -18.78 -18.50
C VAL A 697 5.63 -18.23 -17.42
N ALA A 698 4.89 -19.11 -16.76
CA ALA A 698 4.06 -18.74 -15.63
C ALA A 698 4.53 -19.45 -14.36
N ILE A 699 4.58 -18.73 -13.27
CA ILE A 699 4.84 -19.24 -11.94
C ILE A 699 3.51 -19.13 -11.19
N GLN A 700 3.07 -20.23 -10.60
CA GLN A 700 1.82 -20.28 -9.84
C GLN A 700 2.07 -20.93 -8.49
N GLU A 701 1.35 -20.49 -7.50
CA GLU A 701 1.32 -21.13 -6.20
C GLU A 701 0.64 -22.52 -6.32
N ASN A 702 1.22 -23.53 -5.68
CA ASN A 702 0.64 -24.85 -5.67
C ASN A 702 -0.50 -24.90 -4.63
N GLU A 703 -1.74 -24.83 -5.09
CA GLU A 703 -2.93 -24.85 -4.23
C GLU A 703 -3.14 -26.18 -3.47
N VAL A 704 -2.48 -27.26 -3.89
CA VAL A 704 -2.75 -28.61 -3.35
C VAL A 704 -2.09 -28.85 -1.99
N ASP A 705 -1.01 -28.14 -1.68
CA ASP A 705 -0.17 -28.48 -0.51
C ASP A 705 -0.07 -27.39 0.58
N ASN A 706 -0.67 -26.21 0.41
CA ASN A 706 -0.49 -25.06 1.31
C ASN A 706 1.00 -24.75 1.63
N ARG A 707 1.91 -25.28 0.83
CA ARG A 707 3.33 -24.99 0.92
C ARG A 707 3.63 -23.92 -0.11
N ASN A 708 4.38 -22.93 0.27
CA ASN A 708 4.79 -21.80 -0.55
C ASN A 708 5.35 -22.24 -1.91
N GLY A 709 4.47 -22.49 -2.88
CA GLY A 709 4.81 -22.92 -4.23
C GLY A 709 5.16 -21.76 -5.15
N GLY A 710 5.74 -20.69 -4.65
CA GLY A 710 6.15 -19.54 -5.43
C GLY A 710 7.63 -19.56 -5.79
N LEU A 711 8.03 -18.74 -6.77
CA LEU A 711 9.42 -18.45 -7.05
C LEU A 711 9.96 -17.43 -6.06
N VAL A 712 11.00 -17.80 -5.33
CA VAL A 712 11.76 -16.89 -4.49
C VAL A 712 13.09 -16.61 -5.15
N ILE A 713 13.35 -15.36 -5.44
CA ILE A 713 14.61 -14.87 -5.99
C ILE A 713 15.34 -14.13 -4.88
N TYR A 714 16.49 -14.68 -4.50
CA TYR A 714 17.39 -14.06 -3.55
C TYR A 714 18.62 -13.51 -4.25
N THR A 715 19.29 -12.54 -3.61
CA THR A 715 20.68 -12.28 -3.92
C THR A 715 21.47 -13.56 -3.82
N SER A 716 22.27 -13.87 -4.82
CA SER A 716 23.13 -15.05 -4.80
C SER A 716 24.14 -14.95 -3.64
N THR A 717 23.99 -15.84 -2.66
CA THR A 717 24.73 -15.77 -1.39
C THR A 717 26.07 -16.48 -1.45
N ASP A 718 26.12 -17.64 -2.09
CA ASP A 718 27.33 -18.43 -2.25
C ASP A 718 28.31 -17.83 -3.27
N GLN A 719 27.91 -16.81 -3.97
CA GLN A 719 28.69 -16.15 -5.02
C GLN A 719 28.66 -14.63 -4.98
N GLY A 720 28.09 -14.05 -3.93
CA GLY A 720 28.10 -12.60 -3.69
C GLY A 720 27.44 -11.74 -4.77
N GLY A 721 26.58 -12.33 -5.62
CA GLY A 721 26.10 -11.69 -6.82
C GLY A 721 24.60 -11.36 -6.82
N ASN A 722 24.21 -10.67 -7.87
CA ASN A 722 22.81 -10.38 -8.18
C ASN A 722 22.22 -11.54 -8.96
N PHE A 723 20.96 -11.82 -8.73
CA PHE A 723 20.20 -12.76 -9.52
C PHE A 723 19.17 -12.03 -10.36
N ARG A 724 19.13 -12.33 -11.67
CA ARG A 724 18.21 -11.71 -12.63
C ARG A 724 17.55 -12.78 -13.47
N ILE A 725 16.24 -12.67 -13.68
CA ILE A 725 15.50 -13.47 -14.65
C ILE A 725 15.18 -12.58 -15.84
N GLY A 726 15.71 -12.94 -17.00
CA GLY A 726 15.51 -12.22 -18.25
C GLY A 726 14.88 -13.11 -19.32
N GLU A 727 14.98 -12.65 -20.58
CA GLU A 727 14.47 -13.37 -21.75
C GLU A 727 14.98 -14.82 -21.85
N GLY A 728 14.10 -15.71 -22.30
CA GLY A 728 14.45 -17.10 -22.62
C GLY A 728 14.55 -18.06 -21.44
N VAL A 729 14.07 -17.67 -20.27
CA VAL A 729 13.95 -18.61 -19.14
C VAL A 729 12.88 -19.65 -19.45
N VAL A 730 13.25 -20.91 -19.39
CA VAL A 730 12.34 -22.04 -19.59
C VAL A 730 12.33 -22.90 -18.32
N ILE A 731 11.15 -23.14 -17.80
CA ILE A 731 10.93 -24.06 -16.69
C ILE A 731 10.36 -25.35 -17.27
N ASP A 732 11.12 -26.43 -17.17
CA ASP A 732 10.63 -27.75 -17.50
C ASP A 732 9.77 -28.26 -16.34
N GLN A 733 8.47 -28.27 -16.53
CA GLN A 733 7.49 -28.69 -15.52
C GLN A 733 7.57 -30.17 -15.15
N ILE A 734 8.18 -31.00 -16.00
CA ILE A 734 8.26 -32.44 -15.79
C ILE A 734 9.50 -32.78 -14.96
N THR A 735 10.63 -32.16 -15.26
CA THR A 735 11.91 -32.43 -14.60
C THR A 735 12.27 -31.45 -13.50
N GLY A 736 11.48 -30.36 -13.34
CA GLY A 736 11.79 -29.27 -12.43
C GLY A 736 13.05 -28.48 -12.83
N THR A 737 13.61 -28.72 -14.02
CA THR A 737 14.78 -27.99 -14.49
C THR A 737 14.40 -26.64 -15.04
N ILE A 738 15.17 -25.63 -14.64
CA ILE A 738 15.07 -24.28 -15.17
C ILE A 738 16.28 -24.07 -16.10
N SER A 739 15.99 -23.70 -17.32
CA SER A 739 17.01 -23.36 -18.31
C SER A 739 16.71 -22.02 -18.96
N GLY A 740 17.72 -21.32 -19.43
CA GLY A 740 17.56 -20.04 -20.11
C GLY A 740 18.63 -19.02 -19.72
N ASN A 741 18.36 -17.76 -20.04
CA ASN A 741 19.29 -16.68 -19.75
C ASN A 741 19.11 -16.21 -18.29
N PHE A 742 19.87 -16.82 -17.40
CA PHE A 742 20.01 -16.35 -16.04
C PHE A 742 21.24 -15.44 -15.97
N TYR A 743 21.06 -14.24 -15.52
CA TYR A 743 22.15 -13.32 -15.30
C TYR A 743 22.34 -13.11 -13.82
N SER A 744 23.40 -13.68 -13.29
CA SER A 744 23.90 -13.31 -11.96
C SER A 744 25.25 -12.63 -12.16
N LYS A 745 25.56 -11.64 -11.35
CA LYS A 745 26.93 -11.08 -11.36
C LYS A 745 27.98 -12.14 -11.09
N SER A 746 27.57 -13.25 -10.52
CA SER A 746 28.42 -14.37 -10.15
C SER A 746 27.97 -15.68 -10.73
N LEU A 747 27.33 -15.79 -11.81
CA LEU A 747 27.10 -17.04 -12.43
C LEU A 747 25.95 -17.93 -12.11
N PHE A 748 25.53 -18.52 -13.13
CA PHE A 748 24.86 -19.81 -13.37
C PHE A 748 25.11 -20.97 -12.42
N ALA A 749 25.81 -20.82 -11.32
CA ALA A 749 26.28 -21.97 -10.59
C ALA A 749 25.24 -22.60 -9.66
N ASN A 750 24.14 -21.91 -9.31
CA ASN A 750 23.15 -22.53 -8.43
C ASN A 750 21.71 -22.15 -8.81
N VAL A 751 21.19 -22.84 -9.82
CA VAL A 751 19.74 -23.02 -9.97
C VAL A 751 19.13 -23.89 -8.89
N THR A 752 19.95 -24.54 -8.06
CA THR A 752 19.48 -25.42 -6.97
C THR A 752 18.55 -24.70 -5.99
N PRO A 753 18.82 -23.47 -5.53
CA PRO A 753 17.88 -22.73 -4.71
C PRO A 753 16.57 -22.39 -5.43
N LEU A 754 16.65 -22.15 -6.73
CA LEU A 754 15.49 -21.88 -7.56
C LEU A 754 14.60 -23.11 -7.76
N ILE A 755 15.22 -24.29 -7.93
CA ILE A 755 14.52 -25.56 -8.07
C ILE A 755 13.83 -25.94 -6.75
N LEU A 756 14.47 -25.69 -5.61
CA LEU A 756 13.86 -25.91 -4.29
C LEU A 756 12.70 -24.94 -4.01
N ALA A 757 12.77 -23.71 -4.52
CA ALA A 757 11.72 -22.73 -4.39
C ALA A 757 10.48 -23.03 -5.26
N LEU A 758 10.63 -23.85 -6.30
CA LEU A 758 9.53 -24.25 -7.18
C LEU A 758 8.79 -25.51 -6.71
N GLY A 759 9.05 -26.00 -5.52
CA GLY A 759 8.30 -27.09 -4.90
C GLY A 759 8.56 -28.48 -5.52
N GLY A 760 9.64 -28.65 -6.26
CA GLY A 760 10.10 -29.97 -6.67
C GLY A 760 10.77 -30.68 -5.48
N GLU A 761 10.24 -31.86 -5.05
CA GLU A 761 10.94 -32.76 -4.19
C GLU A 761 12.25 -33.19 -4.82
#